data_0df1fbcfd876583b7c9d2ef7e83b552e
#
_entry.id   0df1fbcfd876583b7c9d2ef7e83b552e
#
_cell.length_a   1.000
_cell.length_b   1.000
_cell.length_c   1.000
_cell.angle_alpha   90.00
_cell.angle_beta   90.00
_cell.angle_gamma   90.00
#
_symmetry.space_group_name_H-M   'P 1'
#
loop_
_entity.id
_entity.type
_entity.pdbx_description
1 polymer ?
#
loop_
_entity_poly.entity_id
_entity_poly.type
_entity_poly.pdbx_seq_one_letter_code
_entity_poly.pdbx_strand_id
1 'polypeptide(L)'
;MKKLLLTNFLMFLTFCAHAQSNTDRTSYIINPSFENGTNGWVCENLSAQTNSDFRKAGSTYMEKWVSKGNSVGDGSIYQTITKLPIGIYKLTITAQNLNQNSTTQKCSGAYIYANDQKTDVYTPADYSVTFTNIIGEVEIGYVAKNATGNWIAVDNFRLTQIGDVESGIVQDEVKRMLEEAEKIPTDIIPTNLASVLQSAITAGKLINTTSTDTEIQQALKDLKKAIEKGQFAANLANATPGSGTAPAVTATNHYVATGATQALVRATMKGSNIMERGVCWSTEHNPTVLDERTTKYFNLKGYIFHIKGLQPATVYYVRPYVMNNTYTVAYGDEVKIVTHPNGTCTGSWNEGAPDAAANQRCRDAIQQTIAYFNEWTGIQGFHLSGNYGAETPTADCKYRGWMRIGPNPGNQAIGTVLHETGHGVGVGQHVRWNDCTDTRADQGKYGKWLGREANDVLHFLENYYGDEVFFTGDAVHGWGTSSNTSITNATISYDWLVNGADKDKHQELQYIGGMCILHGLFIDGLPPTASDWYITDQNGIAGYTYNFDDNKKYYLMNKDVEHGLGTGLLYQRAKTDIAWKPLLTGAVLSDSAAWYMEFDPQYCLYSFKNASTGKYLTHSSSGNMEVKTLKTNPTNDEKFQLMPDRTDVTIKIDGKNNKTHGYWFTWDDSGFKSMSAASLSNRKGYGNISQETFDFSDNATVQQWIILSEDELATYQQKAIETGITNIHVNDKTIGGEDTVVSIYTTDGFPLNSTQQGFNIVKYSSGAVKKIYVK
;
A
#
# COMPACT_ATOMS: atom_id res chain seq x y z
N MET A 1 -5.12 24.22 -4.82
CA MET A 1 -6.38 24.26 -5.58
C MET A 1 -6.68 25.69 -6.01
N LYS A 2 -6.30 26.07 -7.21
CA LYS A 2 -6.87 27.25 -7.85
C LYS A 2 -8.09 26.76 -8.61
N LYS A 3 -9.27 27.15 -8.10
CA LYS A 3 -10.53 26.99 -8.81
C LYS A 3 -10.39 27.60 -10.20
N LEU A 4 -10.74 26.81 -11.21
CA LEU A 4 -11.07 27.38 -12.54
C LEU A 4 -12.02 28.55 -12.26
N LEU A 5 -11.66 29.74 -12.73
CA LEU A 5 -12.55 30.89 -12.69
C LEU A 5 -13.73 30.58 -13.61
N LEU A 6 -14.79 29.97 -13.08
CA LEU A 6 -16.10 30.08 -13.70
C LEU A 6 -16.55 31.52 -13.52
N THR A 7 -16.60 32.24 -14.59
CA THR A 7 -17.13 33.61 -14.64
C THR A 7 -18.58 33.57 -14.20
N ASN A 8 -18.85 34.21 -13.05
CA ASN A 8 -20.19 34.35 -12.52
C ASN A 8 -21.10 35.05 -13.53
N PHE A 9 -22.00 34.29 -14.14
CA PHE A 9 -23.15 34.87 -14.82
C PHE A 9 -24.29 34.97 -13.78
N LEU A 10 -24.41 36.16 -13.22
CA LEU A 10 -25.53 36.51 -12.31
C LEU A 10 -26.76 36.71 -13.16
N MET A 11 -27.52 35.64 -13.40
CA MET A 11 -28.83 35.73 -14.07
C MET A 11 -29.87 36.10 -13.01
N PHE A 12 -30.34 37.34 -13.07
CA PHE A 12 -31.54 37.77 -12.36
C PHE A 12 -32.77 37.03 -12.94
N LEU A 13 -33.23 36.00 -12.29
CA LEU A 13 -34.47 35.29 -12.61
C LEU A 13 -35.66 36.16 -12.16
N THR A 14 -36.38 36.70 -13.10
CA THR A 14 -37.74 37.20 -12.88
C THR A 14 -38.65 35.98 -12.63
N PHE A 15 -39.10 35.82 -11.40
CA PHE A 15 -40.07 34.78 -11.02
C PHE A 15 -41.41 35.00 -11.70
N CYS A 16 -41.75 34.20 -12.71
CA CYS A 16 -43.16 33.95 -13.07
C CYS A 16 -43.72 32.92 -12.08
N ALA A 17 -44.80 33.27 -11.39
CA ALA A 17 -45.41 32.41 -10.40
C ALA A 17 -46.13 31.23 -11.09
N HIS A 18 -45.46 30.11 -11.20
CA HIS A 18 -46.12 28.81 -11.35
C HIS A 18 -46.31 28.21 -9.96
N ALA A 19 -47.35 27.41 -9.79
CA ALA A 19 -47.67 26.78 -8.51
C ALA A 19 -46.48 25.95 -8.00
N GLN A 20 -45.83 26.45 -6.95
CA GLN A 20 -44.60 25.89 -6.37
C GLN A 20 -44.96 24.60 -5.62
N SER A 21 -44.75 23.44 -6.23
CA SER A 21 -44.84 22.16 -5.51
C SER A 21 -43.52 21.93 -4.77
N ASN A 22 -43.52 22.20 -3.48
CA ASN A 22 -42.38 21.86 -2.64
C ASN A 22 -42.34 20.34 -2.45
N THR A 23 -41.45 19.67 -3.16
CA THR A 23 -41.26 18.21 -3.06
C THR A 23 -40.05 17.91 -2.17
N ASP A 24 -40.28 17.13 -1.11
CA ASP A 24 -39.19 16.66 -0.27
C ASP A 24 -38.28 15.69 -1.05
N ARG A 25 -37.01 15.98 -1.07
CA ARG A 25 -35.91 15.20 -1.70
C ARG A 25 -34.82 14.82 -0.70
N THR A 26 -35.11 14.91 0.58
CA THR A 26 -34.15 14.60 1.65
C THR A 26 -33.63 13.16 1.58
N SER A 27 -34.40 12.23 1.00
CA SER A 27 -33.99 10.84 0.79
C SER A 27 -32.76 10.65 -0.15
N TYR A 28 -32.39 11.68 -0.92
CA TYR A 28 -31.15 11.68 -1.70
C TYR A 28 -29.90 11.93 -0.83
N ILE A 29 -30.06 12.43 0.38
CA ILE A 29 -29.00 12.62 1.35
C ILE A 29 -28.87 11.35 2.18
N ILE A 30 -27.70 10.75 2.18
CA ILE A 30 -27.41 9.59 3.03
C ILE A 30 -27.20 10.10 4.46
N ASN A 31 -27.91 9.51 5.44
CA ASN A 31 -27.74 9.82 6.86
C ASN A 31 -27.82 11.32 7.19
N PRO A 32 -28.94 12.01 6.86
CA PRO A 32 -29.06 13.48 6.90
C PRO A 32 -29.06 14.09 8.31
N SER A 33 -29.24 13.27 9.36
CA SER A 33 -29.21 13.64 10.78
C SER A 33 -28.17 12.87 11.59
N PHE A 34 -27.18 12.27 10.93
CA PHE A 34 -26.02 11.60 11.55
C PHE A 34 -26.32 10.45 12.50
N GLU A 35 -27.47 9.81 12.41
CA GLU A 35 -27.86 8.69 13.30
C GLU A 35 -26.94 7.46 13.16
N ASN A 36 -26.26 7.34 12.00
CA ASN A 36 -25.23 6.34 11.75
C ASN A 36 -23.83 6.98 11.68
N GLY A 37 -23.53 7.93 12.59
CA GLY A 37 -22.27 8.63 12.63
C GLY A 37 -21.99 9.39 11.32
N THR A 38 -20.81 9.22 10.75
CA THR A 38 -20.40 9.87 9.49
C THR A 38 -20.66 9.02 8.25
N ASN A 39 -21.47 7.96 8.34
CA ASN A 39 -21.78 7.10 7.19
C ASN A 39 -22.34 7.92 6.01
N GLY A 40 -21.68 7.83 4.84
CA GLY A 40 -22.04 8.60 3.65
C GLY A 40 -21.48 10.03 3.59
N TRP A 41 -20.76 10.47 4.61
CA TRP A 41 -20.17 11.81 4.72
C TRP A 41 -18.66 11.78 4.76
N VAL A 42 -18.02 12.74 4.14
CA VAL A 42 -16.61 13.07 4.37
C VAL A 42 -16.57 14.10 5.50
N CYS A 43 -15.87 13.77 6.59
CA CYS A 43 -15.83 14.58 7.79
C CYS A 43 -14.37 14.86 8.20
N GLU A 44 -14.05 16.13 8.40
CA GLU A 44 -12.73 16.58 8.88
C GLU A 44 -12.89 17.45 10.13
N ASN A 45 -12.27 17.04 11.22
CA ASN A 45 -12.22 17.77 12.49
C ASN A 45 -13.59 18.09 13.15
N LEU A 46 -14.64 17.29 12.86
CA LEU A 46 -15.87 17.27 13.65
C LEU A 46 -16.03 15.87 14.25
N SER A 47 -16.72 15.78 15.36
CA SER A 47 -17.06 14.52 16.03
C SER A 47 -18.55 14.43 16.34
N ALA A 48 -19.06 13.19 16.37
CA ALA A 48 -20.46 12.93 16.73
C ALA A 48 -20.70 13.19 18.23
N GLN A 49 -21.85 13.78 18.52
CA GLN A 49 -22.35 14.03 19.87
C GLN A 49 -23.78 13.55 20.03
N THR A 50 -24.10 13.07 21.23
CA THR A 50 -25.44 12.58 21.60
C THR A 50 -26.11 13.40 22.72
N ASN A 51 -25.43 14.41 23.25
CA ASN A 51 -26.05 15.30 24.24
C ASN A 51 -27.17 16.15 23.58
N SER A 52 -27.94 16.86 24.38
CA SER A 52 -29.09 17.66 23.92
C SER A 52 -28.76 19.11 23.61
N ASP A 53 -27.50 19.53 23.70
CA ASP A 53 -27.14 20.94 23.68
C ASP A 53 -27.41 21.62 22.32
N PHE A 54 -27.18 20.88 21.23
CA PHE A 54 -27.47 21.39 19.87
C PHE A 54 -28.43 20.50 19.07
N ARG A 55 -28.56 19.24 19.41
CA ARG A 55 -29.34 18.26 18.64
C ARG A 55 -30.71 18.78 18.15
N LYS A 56 -31.03 18.60 16.85
CA LYS A 56 -32.24 19.06 16.21
C LYS A 56 -33.07 17.96 15.54
N ALA A 57 -32.43 16.86 15.18
CA ALA A 57 -33.10 15.69 14.64
C ALA A 57 -32.45 14.42 15.20
N GLY A 58 -33.25 13.41 15.46
CA GLY A 58 -32.76 12.12 15.97
C GLY A 58 -32.04 12.20 17.31
N SER A 59 -30.96 11.45 17.44
CA SER A 59 -30.16 11.32 18.66
C SER A 59 -28.73 11.85 18.56
N THR A 60 -28.26 12.17 17.36
CA THR A 60 -26.86 12.51 17.06
C THR A 60 -26.75 13.80 16.27
N TYR A 61 -25.69 14.56 16.49
CA TYR A 61 -25.29 15.69 15.65
C TYR A 61 -23.77 15.76 15.56
N MET A 62 -23.22 16.54 14.64
CA MET A 62 -21.78 16.71 14.48
C MET A 62 -21.31 18.05 15.04
N GLU A 63 -20.22 18.06 15.80
CA GLU A 63 -19.63 19.29 16.37
C GLU A 63 -18.11 19.29 16.43
N LYS A 64 -17.60 20.50 16.62
CA LYS A 64 -16.28 20.74 17.20
C LYS A 64 -16.38 21.81 18.27
N TRP A 65 -15.86 21.51 19.45
CA TRP A 65 -15.84 22.41 20.57
C TRP A 65 -14.42 22.60 21.10
N VAL A 66 -14.09 23.82 21.49
CA VAL A 66 -12.87 24.15 22.22
C VAL A 66 -13.21 25.03 23.43
N SER A 67 -12.33 25.09 24.39
CA SER A 67 -12.56 25.90 25.59
C SER A 67 -12.84 27.35 25.27
N LYS A 68 -13.69 27.97 26.08
CA LYS A 68 -14.06 29.40 25.95
C LYS A 68 -12.82 30.28 25.90
N GLY A 69 -12.79 31.20 24.93
CA GLY A 69 -11.64 32.08 24.69
C GLY A 69 -10.72 31.59 23.54
N ASN A 70 -10.89 30.37 23.07
CA ASN A 70 -10.20 29.84 21.89
C ASN A 70 -11.13 29.82 20.68
N SER A 71 -10.56 29.65 19.50
CA SER A 71 -11.30 29.51 18.24
C SER A 71 -11.19 28.08 17.72
N VAL A 72 -12.30 27.51 17.20
CA VAL A 72 -12.33 26.13 16.66
C VAL A 72 -11.46 25.97 15.41
N GLY A 73 -11.25 27.06 14.65
CA GLY A 73 -10.47 27.01 13.41
C GLY A 73 -11.16 26.24 12.29
N ASP A 74 -10.48 25.23 11.77
CA ASP A 74 -10.94 24.47 10.59
C ASP A 74 -11.73 23.21 10.98
N GLY A 75 -12.76 22.93 10.19
CA GLY A 75 -13.56 21.70 10.24
C GLY A 75 -14.54 21.65 9.05
N SER A 76 -14.88 20.47 8.57
CA SER A 76 -15.82 20.32 7.47
C SER A 76 -16.57 19.00 7.51
N ILE A 77 -17.77 19.01 6.97
CA ILE A 77 -18.54 17.79 6.68
C ILE A 77 -19.31 18.00 5.39
N TYR A 78 -19.19 17.06 4.45
CA TYR A 78 -19.82 17.16 3.14
C TYR A 78 -20.15 15.81 2.53
N GLN A 79 -21.06 15.82 1.57
CA GLN A 79 -21.49 14.67 0.80
C GLN A 79 -21.76 15.07 -0.64
N THR A 80 -21.43 14.21 -1.60
CA THR A 80 -21.87 14.37 -3.00
C THR A 80 -23.13 13.57 -3.22
N ILE A 81 -24.23 14.26 -3.50
CA ILE A 81 -25.48 13.66 -3.95
C ILE A 81 -25.33 13.34 -5.43
N THR A 82 -25.74 12.16 -5.85
CA THR A 82 -25.76 11.72 -7.25
C THR A 82 -27.16 11.39 -7.72
N LYS A 83 -27.40 11.46 -9.03
CA LYS A 83 -28.69 11.16 -9.66
C LYS A 83 -29.84 12.06 -9.15
N LEU A 84 -29.53 13.26 -8.67
CA LEU A 84 -30.55 14.23 -8.31
C LEU A 84 -31.28 14.70 -9.59
N PRO A 85 -32.62 14.66 -9.68
CA PRO A 85 -33.35 15.11 -10.85
C PRO A 85 -33.03 16.57 -11.27
N ILE A 86 -33.28 16.92 -12.52
CA ILE A 86 -33.16 18.31 -12.96
C ILE A 86 -34.20 19.15 -12.19
N GLY A 87 -33.77 20.27 -11.61
CA GLY A 87 -34.69 21.08 -10.78
C GLY A 87 -33.97 22.23 -10.06
N ILE A 88 -34.80 23.09 -9.46
CA ILE A 88 -34.38 24.14 -8.54
C ILE A 88 -34.59 23.64 -7.12
N TYR A 89 -33.53 23.70 -6.29
CA TYR A 89 -33.52 23.11 -4.96
C TYR A 89 -33.22 24.12 -3.88
N LYS A 90 -33.78 23.87 -2.69
CA LYS A 90 -33.42 24.53 -1.44
C LYS A 90 -32.82 23.47 -0.49
N LEU A 91 -31.56 23.62 -0.16
CA LEU A 91 -30.92 22.90 0.93
C LEU A 91 -31.08 23.70 2.21
N THR A 92 -31.60 23.08 3.26
CA THR A 92 -31.70 23.67 4.60
C THR A 92 -30.92 22.82 5.59
N ILE A 93 -30.08 23.45 6.39
CA ILE A 93 -29.22 22.80 7.37
C ILE A 93 -29.35 23.54 8.69
N THR A 94 -29.57 22.82 9.78
CA THR A 94 -29.46 23.42 11.11
C THR A 94 -27.99 23.50 11.50
N ALA A 95 -27.45 24.69 11.75
CA ALA A 95 -26.04 24.88 11.99
C ALA A 95 -25.75 26.06 12.94
N GLN A 96 -24.56 26.07 13.51
CA GLN A 96 -24.05 27.20 14.31
C GLN A 96 -22.53 27.39 14.18
N ASN A 97 -22.11 28.64 14.45
CA ASN A 97 -20.73 29.03 14.74
C ASN A 97 -20.78 30.03 15.88
N LEU A 98 -20.66 29.55 17.13
CA LEU A 98 -21.03 30.28 18.33
C LEU A 98 -19.79 30.60 19.17
N ASN A 99 -19.77 31.82 19.73
CA ASN A 99 -18.88 32.16 20.85
C ASN A 99 -19.69 32.10 22.16
N GLN A 100 -19.41 31.10 22.97
CA GLN A 100 -20.13 30.90 24.26
C GLN A 100 -19.86 31.99 25.31
N ASN A 101 -18.87 32.85 25.11
CA ASN A 101 -18.66 34.03 25.95
C ASN A 101 -19.55 35.22 25.58
N SER A 102 -20.08 35.24 24.35
CA SER A 102 -20.95 36.30 23.84
C SER A 102 -21.89 35.76 22.78
N THR A 103 -23.13 35.52 23.18
CA THR A 103 -24.17 34.99 22.27
C THR A 103 -24.63 36.01 21.21
N THR A 104 -24.24 37.27 21.37
CA THR A 104 -24.56 38.37 20.42
C THR A 104 -23.46 38.64 19.41
N GLN A 105 -22.24 38.14 19.66
CA GLN A 105 -21.11 38.32 18.75
C GLN A 105 -21.26 37.39 17.53
N LYS A 106 -21.28 37.97 16.34
CA LYS A 106 -21.22 37.19 15.10
C LYS A 106 -19.80 36.65 14.91
N CYS A 107 -19.66 35.33 14.91
CA CYS A 107 -18.42 34.64 14.55
C CYS A 107 -18.30 34.52 13.03
N SER A 108 -17.09 34.59 12.48
CA SER A 108 -16.84 34.47 11.05
C SER A 108 -16.24 33.08 10.73
N GLY A 109 -16.15 32.77 9.45
CA GLY A 109 -15.40 31.63 8.94
C GLY A 109 -16.21 30.32 8.82
N ALA A 110 -17.53 30.32 9.02
CA ALA A 110 -18.35 29.14 8.81
C ALA A 110 -19.49 29.42 7.81
N TYR A 111 -19.81 28.44 6.96
CA TYR A 111 -20.89 28.51 5.98
C TYR A 111 -21.44 27.12 5.64
N ILE A 112 -22.69 27.08 5.21
CA ILE A 112 -23.28 25.95 4.48
C ILE A 112 -23.17 26.18 2.98
N TYR A 113 -23.16 25.11 2.19
CA TYR A 113 -23.05 25.26 0.74
C TYR A 113 -23.73 24.13 -0.05
N ALA A 114 -24.03 24.45 -1.31
CA ALA A 114 -24.36 23.48 -2.35
C ALA A 114 -23.62 23.90 -3.63
N ASN A 115 -22.63 23.12 -4.05
CA ASN A 115 -21.65 23.50 -5.08
C ASN A 115 -21.04 24.90 -4.79
N ASP A 116 -21.20 25.84 -5.69
CA ASP A 116 -20.64 27.20 -5.58
C ASP A 116 -21.53 28.17 -4.76
N GLN A 117 -22.76 27.77 -4.45
CA GLN A 117 -23.71 28.58 -3.66
C GLN A 117 -23.44 28.37 -2.17
N LYS A 118 -23.38 29.44 -1.39
CA LYS A 118 -23.12 29.38 0.05
C LYS A 118 -23.93 30.37 0.85
N THR A 119 -24.14 30.06 2.14
CA THR A 119 -24.75 30.92 3.14
C THR A 119 -23.92 30.87 4.42
N ASP A 120 -23.50 32.02 4.90
CA ASP A 120 -22.71 32.14 6.15
C ASP A 120 -23.52 31.71 7.37
N VAL A 121 -22.86 31.04 8.30
CA VAL A 121 -23.45 30.50 9.54
C VAL A 121 -22.92 31.28 10.74
N TYR A 122 -23.83 31.63 11.64
CA TYR A 122 -23.55 32.39 12.85
C TYR A 122 -24.15 31.70 14.09
N THR A 123 -25.27 32.24 14.60
CA THR A 123 -25.99 31.70 15.76
C THR A 123 -26.77 30.43 15.39
N PRO A 124 -27.17 29.62 16.39
CA PRO A 124 -27.99 28.43 16.13
C PRO A 124 -29.27 28.75 15.35
N ALA A 125 -29.37 28.27 14.13
CA ALA A 125 -30.53 28.49 13.26
C ALA A 125 -30.57 27.48 12.11
N ASP A 126 -31.70 27.47 11.39
CA ASP A 126 -31.84 26.88 10.07
C ASP A 126 -31.29 27.85 9.02
N TYR A 127 -30.26 27.44 8.33
CA TYR A 127 -29.66 28.17 7.21
C TYR A 127 -30.07 27.48 5.91
N SER A 128 -30.26 28.27 4.86
CA SER A 128 -30.67 27.70 3.57
C SER A 128 -29.83 28.27 2.44
N VAL A 129 -29.63 27.45 1.42
CA VAL A 129 -29.01 27.81 0.15
C VAL A 129 -29.90 27.28 -0.99
N THR A 130 -30.11 28.10 -2.02
CA THR A 130 -30.83 27.70 -3.23
C THR A 130 -29.88 27.51 -4.37
N PHE A 131 -30.06 26.44 -5.15
CA PHE A 131 -29.26 26.11 -6.31
C PHE A 131 -30.04 25.45 -7.40
N THR A 132 -29.54 25.53 -8.64
CA THR A 132 -30.11 24.81 -9.80
C THR A 132 -29.25 23.58 -10.05
N ASN A 133 -29.85 22.42 -10.18
CA ASN A 133 -29.21 21.17 -10.57
C ASN A 133 -29.64 20.77 -11.97
N ILE A 134 -28.68 20.62 -12.90
CA ILE A 134 -28.92 20.13 -14.27
C ILE A 134 -28.10 18.85 -14.50
N ILE A 135 -26.88 18.76 -13.93
CA ILE A 135 -25.93 17.67 -14.19
C ILE A 135 -26.25 16.38 -13.40
N GLY A 136 -27.07 16.48 -12.36
CA GLY A 136 -27.42 15.34 -11.52
C GLY A 136 -26.47 15.07 -10.36
N GLU A 137 -25.45 15.92 -10.18
CA GLU A 137 -24.51 15.85 -9.08
C GLU A 137 -24.41 17.19 -8.36
N VAL A 138 -24.46 17.14 -7.03
CA VAL A 138 -24.28 18.31 -6.18
C VAL A 138 -23.49 17.93 -4.93
N GLU A 139 -22.46 18.69 -4.62
CA GLU A 139 -21.78 18.59 -3.33
C GLU A 139 -22.45 19.54 -2.35
N ILE A 140 -22.89 19.00 -1.22
CA ILE A 140 -23.53 19.75 -0.14
C ILE A 140 -22.71 19.60 1.14
N GLY A 141 -22.71 20.63 1.97
CA GLY A 141 -21.96 20.53 3.22
C GLY A 141 -22.00 21.75 4.13
N TYR A 142 -21.24 21.60 5.21
CA TYR A 142 -20.89 22.64 6.15
C TYR A 142 -19.37 22.76 6.23
N VAL A 143 -18.85 23.98 6.19
CA VAL A 143 -17.41 24.25 6.29
C VAL A 143 -17.17 25.33 7.34
N ALA A 144 -16.22 25.08 8.22
CA ALA A 144 -15.55 26.06 9.05
C ALA A 144 -14.11 26.21 8.52
N LYS A 145 -13.71 27.45 8.22
CA LYS A 145 -12.37 27.82 7.78
C LYS A 145 -11.89 29.03 8.56
N ASN A 146 -10.88 28.83 9.41
CA ASN A 146 -10.46 29.83 10.41
C ASN A 146 -11.66 30.37 11.21
N ALA A 147 -12.59 29.51 11.58
CA ALA A 147 -13.81 29.92 12.29
C ALA A 147 -13.47 30.47 13.68
N THR A 148 -14.05 31.63 13.98
CA THR A 148 -13.74 32.39 15.18
C THR A 148 -14.60 32.06 16.40
N GLY A 149 -15.64 31.22 16.23
CA GLY A 149 -16.39 30.66 17.36
C GLY A 149 -15.57 29.65 18.15
N ASN A 150 -15.98 29.37 19.37
CA ASN A 150 -15.42 28.28 20.14
C ASN A 150 -16.26 26.99 20.08
N TRP A 151 -17.40 27.05 19.40
CA TRP A 151 -18.30 25.91 19.22
C TRP A 151 -19.02 25.99 17.86
N ILE A 152 -18.69 25.04 16.98
CA ILE A 152 -19.41 24.80 15.72
C ILE A 152 -20.21 23.51 15.85
N ALA A 153 -21.41 23.51 15.29
CA ALA A 153 -22.24 22.31 15.25
C ALA A 153 -23.17 22.32 14.01
N VAL A 154 -23.54 21.11 13.55
CA VAL A 154 -24.37 20.92 12.37
C VAL A 154 -25.23 19.66 12.51
N ASP A 155 -26.48 19.75 12.04
CA ASP A 155 -27.47 18.67 12.10
C ASP A 155 -28.58 18.89 11.05
N ASN A 156 -29.41 17.88 10.82
CA ASN A 156 -30.69 17.99 10.16
C ASN A 156 -30.65 18.64 8.75
N PHE A 157 -29.94 17.98 7.85
CA PHE A 157 -29.91 18.34 6.42
C PHE A 157 -31.26 18.00 5.77
N ARG A 158 -31.87 18.96 5.08
CA ARG A 158 -33.14 18.79 4.38
C ARG A 158 -33.02 19.35 2.97
N LEU A 159 -33.45 18.59 1.99
CA LEU A 159 -33.42 18.97 0.59
C LEU A 159 -34.85 19.04 0.03
N THR A 160 -35.22 20.19 -0.50
CA THR A 160 -36.55 20.42 -1.09
C THR A 160 -36.38 20.87 -2.53
N GLN A 161 -37.03 20.19 -3.46
CA GLN A 161 -37.20 20.72 -4.82
C GLN A 161 -38.29 21.78 -4.79
N ILE A 162 -37.95 23.00 -5.20
CA ILE A 162 -38.83 24.17 -5.12
C ILE A 162 -39.30 24.68 -6.50
N GLY A 163 -38.81 24.03 -7.56
CA GLY A 163 -39.20 24.36 -8.93
C GLY A 163 -38.53 23.49 -9.97
N ASP A 164 -39.06 23.56 -11.18
CA ASP A 164 -38.46 22.92 -12.35
C ASP A 164 -37.56 23.90 -13.08
N VAL A 165 -36.63 23.39 -13.86
CA VAL A 165 -35.71 24.19 -14.71
C VAL A 165 -36.36 24.33 -16.08
N GLU A 166 -36.47 25.53 -16.57
CA GLU A 166 -36.97 25.78 -17.92
C GLU A 166 -36.08 25.11 -18.97
N SER A 167 -36.70 24.48 -19.97
CA SER A 167 -35.97 23.78 -21.05
C SER A 167 -34.93 24.67 -21.77
N GLY A 168 -35.20 25.97 -21.91
CA GLY A 168 -34.22 26.92 -22.47
C GLY A 168 -32.93 27.02 -21.66
N ILE A 169 -33.01 27.01 -20.31
CA ILE A 169 -31.85 27.06 -19.41
C ILE A 169 -31.04 25.79 -19.58
N VAL A 170 -31.67 24.64 -19.71
CA VAL A 170 -30.99 23.34 -19.93
C VAL A 170 -30.23 23.35 -21.28
N GLN A 171 -30.87 23.85 -22.35
CA GLN A 171 -30.27 23.95 -23.67
C GLN A 171 -29.08 24.95 -23.68
N ASP A 172 -29.20 26.06 -22.97
CA ASP A 172 -28.12 27.04 -22.82
C ASP A 172 -26.92 26.44 -22.08
N GLU A 173 -27.11 25.60 -21.07
CA GLU A 173 -26.03 24.93 -20.36
C GLU A 173 -25.35 23.87 -21.25
N VAL A 174 -26.10 23.07 -21.99
CA VAL A 174 -25.56 22.13 -22.97
C VAL A 174 -24.69 22.86 -24.00
N LYS A 175 -25.22 23.98 -24.58
CA LYS A 175 -24.50 24.80 -25.53
C LYS A 175 -23.21 25.37 -24.95
N ARG A 176 -23.26 25.94 -23.73
CA ARG A 176 -22.11 26.47 -23.02
C ARG A 176 -21.01 25.43 -22.87
N MET A 177 -21.35 24.22 -22.41
CA MET A 177 -20.39 23.14 -22.23
C MET A 177 -19.81 22.63 -23.57
N LEU A 178 -20.62 22.59 -24.64
CA LEU A 178 -20.11 22.26 -25.99
C LEU A 178 -19.11 23.29 -26.46
N GLU A 179 -19.39 24.59 -26.29
CA GLU A 179 -18.49 25.68 -26.66
C GLU A 179 -17.17 25.62 -25.83
N GLU A 180 -17.20 25.21 -24.57
CA GLU A 180 -16.00 24.96 -23.77
C GLU A 180 -15.21 23.75 -24.28
N ALA A 181 -15.89 22.64 -24.57
CA ALA A 181 -15.27 21.44 -25.08
C ALA A 181 -14.57 21.66 -26.43
N GLU A 182 -15.21 22.38 -27.34
CA GLU A 182 -14.70 22.68 -28.70
C GLU A 182 -13.49 23.63 -28.71
N LYS A 183 -13.25 24.37 -27.63
CA LYS A 183 -12.07 25.22 -27.49
C LYS A 183 -10.80 24.45 -27.11
N ILE A 184 -10.93 23.21 -26.66
CA ILE A 184 -9.78 22.39 -26.25
C ILE A 184 -9.04 21.92 -27.49
N PRO A 185 -7.74 22.26 -27.64
CA PRO A 185 -6.97 21.85 -28.79
C PRO A 185 -6.68 20.35 -28.77
N THR A 186 -7.27 19.61 -29.69
CA THR A 186 -7.19 18.13 -29.75
C THR A 186 -5.89 17.60 -30.33
N ASP A 187 -5.12 18.46 -31.00
CA ASP A 187 -3.83 18.16 -31.65
C ASP A 187 -2.64 18.11 -30.68
N ILE A 188 -2.78 18.71 -29.48
CA ILE A 188 -1.72 18.74 -28.45
C ILE A 188 -2.00 17.84 -27.25
N ILE A 189 -3.17 17.21 -27.19
CA ILE A 189 -3.51 16.28 -26.11
C ILE A 189 -3.40 14.81 -26.58
N PRO A 190 -3.23 13.83 -25.67
CA PRO A 190 -3.19 12.43 -26.03
C PRO A 190 -4.39 11.98 -26.85
N THR A 191 -4.17 11.16 -27.87
CA THR A 191 -5.20 10.73 -28.83
C THR A 191 -6.41 10.05 -28.17
N ASN A 192 -6.19 9.28 -27.12
CA ASN A 192 -7.27 8.66 -26.35
C ASN A 192 -8.16 9.71 -25.67
N LEU A 193 -7.59 10.77 -25.09
CA LEU A 193 -8.36 11.86 -24.48
C LEU A 193 -9.07 12.70 -25.54
N ALA A 194 -8.42 12.97 -26.69
CA ALA A 194 -9.04 13.63 -27.83
C ALA A 194 -10.27 12.85 -28.34
N SER A 195 -10.16 11.52 -28.42
CA SER A 195 -11.27 10.64 -28.81
C SER A 195 -12.43 10.67 -27.81
N VAL A 196 -12.14 10.64 -26.49
CA VAL A 196 -13.13 10.76 -25.44
C VAL A 196 -13.85 12.13 -25.49
N LEU A 197 -13.08 13.20 -25.67
CA LEU A 197 -13.62 14.56 -25.81
C LEU A 197 -14.55 14.66 -27.04
N GLN A 198 -14.13 14.15 -28.18
CA GLN A 198 -14.94 14.15 -29.41
C GLN A 198 -16.23 13.32 -29.27
N SER A 199 -16.15 12.19 -28.57
CA SER A 199 -17.33 11.35 -28.28
C SER A 199 -18.33 12.09 -27.38
N ALA A 200 -17.84 12.76 -26.34
CA ALA A 200 -18.68 13.56 -25.44
C ALA A 200 -19.32 14.77 -26.17
N ILE A 201 -18.56 15.46 -27.04
CA ILE A 201 -19.10 16.53 -27.89
C ILE A 201 -20.21 16.00 -28.80
N THR A 202 -19.99 14.84 -29.42
CA THR A 202 -20.99 14.23 -30.32
C THR A 202 -22.27 13.89 -29.55
N ALA A 203 -22.16 13.28 -28.37
CA ALA A 203 -23.30 12.98 -27.51
C ALA A 203 -24.04 14.24 -27.04
N GLY A 204 -23.29 15.27 -26.66
CA GLY A 204 -23.88 16.57 -26.26
C GLY A 204 -24.67 17.25 -27.38
N LYS A 205 -24.21 17.16 -28.63
CA LYS A 205 -24.90 17.70 -29.81
C LYS A 205 -26.23 17.00 -30.15
N LEU A 206 -26.45 15.80 -29.62
CA LEU A 206 -27.72 15.07 -29.81
C LEU A 206 -28.78 15.50 -28.82
N ILE A 207 -28.44 16.19 -27.73
CA ILE A 207 -29.39 16.66 -26.73
C ILE A 207 -30.27 17.77 -27.30
N ASN A 208 -31.55 17.61 -27.14
CA ASN A 208 -32.56 18.53 -27.63
C ASN A 208 -33.74 18.62 -26.64
N THR A 209 -34.78 19.39 -26.99
CA THR A 209 -35.96 19.67 -26.11
C THR A 209 -36.83 18.44 -25.82
N THR A 210 -36.59 17.32 -26.49
CA THR A 210 -37.31 16.04 -26.27
C THR A 210 -36.51 15.02 -25.52
N SER A 211 -35.20 15.33 -25.22
CA SER A 211 -34.33 14.46 -24.45
C SER A 211 -34.83 14.35 -23.02
N THR A 212 -34.70 13.15 -22.48
CA THR A 212 -35.03 12.87 -21.07
C THR A 212 -33.96 13.45 -20.12
N ASP A 213 -34.34 13.72 -18.87
CA ASP A 213 -33.42 14.18 -17.83
C ASP A 213 -32.20 13.27 -17.71
N THR A 214 -32.39 11.95 -17.82
CA THR A 214 -31.29 10.96 -17.76
C THR A 214 -30.30 11.13 -18.90
N GLU A 215 -30.77 11.31 -20.13
CA GLU A 215 -29.93 11.54 -21.31
C GLU A 215 -29.17 12.85 -21.18
N ILE A 216 -29.84 13.92 -20.77
CA ILE A 216 -29.26 15.24 -20.55
C ILE A 216 -28.13 15.15 -19.49
N GLN A 217 -28.46 14.60 -18.32
CA GLN A 217 -27.51 14.48 -17.21
C GLN A 217 -26.29 13.64 -17.57
N GLN A 218 -26.48 12.53 -18.30
CA GLN A 218 -25.38 11.69 -18.73
C GLN A 218 -24.48 12.45 -19.72
N ALA A 219 -25.03 13.10 -20.72
CA ALA A 219 -24.27 13.86 -21.70
C ALA A 219 -23.50 15.03 -21.07
N LEU A 220 -24.12 15.77 -20.14
CA LEU A 220 -23.44 16.87 -19.44
C LEU A 220 -22.36 16.39 -18.49
N LYS A 221 -22.56 15.26 -17.85
CA LYS A 221 -21.55 14.62 -16.98
C LYS A 221 -20.33 14.16 -17.80
N ASP A 222 -20.57 13.52 -18.93
CA ASP A 222 -19.51 13.08 -19.83
C ASP A 222 -18.75 14.27 -20.44
N LEU A 223 -19.46 15.32 -20.86
CA LEU A 223 -18.84 16.56 -21.31
C LEU A 223 -18.00 17.21 -20.21
N LYS A 224 -18.51 17.34 -19.00
CA LYS A 224 -17.79 17.91 -17.87
C LYS A 224 -16.47 17.17 -17.63
N LYS A 225 -16.55 15.85 -17.53
CA LYS A 225 -15.38 15.00 -17.32
C LYS A 225 -14.36 15.09 -18.47
N ALA A 226 -14.86 15.12 -19.72
CA ALA A 226 -14.01 15.23 -20.89
C ALA A 226 -13.34 16.63 -20.98
N ILE A 227 -14.06 17.71 -20.66
CA ILE A 227 -13.54 19.08 -20.59
C ILE A 227 -12.43 19.17 -19.52
N GLU A 228 -12.70 18.72 -18.32
CA GLU A 228 -11.74 18.75 -17.21
C GLU A 228 -10.44 18.00 -17.57
N LYS A 229 -10.54 16.79 -18.10
CA LYS A 229 -9.38 15.98 -18.52
C LYS A 229 -8.67 16.59 -19.72
N GLY A 230 -9.40 17.03 -20.74
CA GLY A 230 -8.85 17.64 -21.95
C GLY A 230 -8.14 18.97 -21.66
N GLN A 231 -8.75 19.85 -20.87
CA GLN A 231 -8.14 21.11 -20.47
C GLN A 231 -6.89 20.91 -19.62
N PHE A 232 -6.93 19.94 -18.70
CA PHE A 232 -5.78 19.59 -17.90
C PHE A 232 -4.62 19.06 -18.78
N ALA A 233 -4.91 18.19 -19.74
CA ALA A 233 -3.93 17.69 -20.69
C ALA A 233 -3.35 18.81 -21.58
N ALA A 234 -4.19 19.74 -22.05
CA ALA A 234 -3.74 20.90 -22.82
C ALA A 234 -2.85 21.84 -21.99
N ASN A 235 -3.17 22.05 -20.71
CA ASN A 235 -2.33 22.84 -19.80
C ASN A 235 -0.96 22.17 -19.59
N LEU A 236 -0.92 20.84 -19.48
CA LEU A 236 0.34 20.08 -19.38
C LEU A 236 1.18 20.19 -20.66
N ALA A 237 0.54 20.09 -21.84
CA ALA A 237 1.22 20.23 -23.13
C ALA A 237 1.82 21.64 -23.32
N ASN A 238 1.18 22.65 -22.75
CA ASN A 238 1.62 24.04 -22.77
C ASN A 238 2.41 24.47 -21.52
N ALA A 239 2.91 23.50 -20.74
CA ALA A 239 3.66 23.78 -19.52
C ALA A 239 4.90 24.62 -19.80
N THR A 240 5.16 25.61 -18.95
CA THR A 240 6.35 26.46 -19.04
C THR A 240 7.16 26.40 -17.76
N PRO A 241 8.48 26.58 -17.82
CA PRO A 241 9.26 26.68 -16.60
C PRO A 241 8.73 27.80 -15.71
N GLY A 242 8.37 27.45 -14.49
CA GLY A 242 7.93 28.40 -13.47
C GLY A 242 9.10 29.21 -12.89
N SER A 243 8.80 30.27 -12.14
CA SER A 243 9.80 31.00 -11.39
C SER A 243 10.22 30.27 -10.10
N GLY A 244 11.48 30.41 -9.71
CA GLY A 244 12.04 29.82 -8.50
C GLY A 244 12.59 28.40 -8.71
N THR A 245 12.61 27.61 -7.64
CA THR A 245 13.11 26.23 -7.68
C THR A 245 12.16 25.34 -8.49
N ALA A 246 12.68 24.65 -9.51
CA ALA A 246 11.89 23.68 -10.30
C ALA A 246 11.30 22.58 -9.41
N PRO A 247 10.10 22.08 -9.74
CA PRO A 247 9.54 20.92 -9.05
C PRO A 247 10.45 19.70 -9.20
N ALA A 248 10.66 18.94 -8.13
CA ALA A 248 11.41 17.72 -8.17
C ALA A 248 10.91 16.74 -7.10
N VAL A 249 10.77 15.47 -7.45
CA VAL A 249 10.70 14.38 -6.48
C VAL A 249 12.14 14.06 -6.09
N THR A 250 12.47 14.21 -4.82
CA THR A 250 13.86 14.09 -4.34
C THR A 250 14.20 12.69 -3.85
N ALA A 251 13.19 11.93 -3.48
CA ALA A 251 13.31 10.50 -3.19
C ALA A 251 11.94 9.85 -3.31
N THR A 252 11.92 8.63 -3.84
CA THR A 252 10.80 7.69 -3.80
C THR A 252 11.19 6.56 -2.87
N ASN A 253 10.33 6.22 -1.92
CA ASN A 253 10.54 5.02 -1.14
C ASN A 253 10.06 3.81 -1.95
N HIS A 254 10.95 2.85 -2.19
CA HIS A 254 10.59 1.65 -2.94
C HIS A 254 9.77 0.65 -2.13
N TYR A 255 9.74 0.80 -0.82
CA TYR A 255 8.81 0.07 0.02
C TYR A 255 7.42 0.72 -0.05
N VAL A 256 6.38 -0.09 -0.08
CA VAL A 256 4.98 0.33 -0.07
C VAL A 256 4.18 -0.58 0.86
N ALA A 257 3.24 -0.01 1.58
CA ALA A 257 2.28 -0.80 2.34
C ALA A 257 1.01 -0.93 1.50
N THR A 258 0.62 -2.16 1.19
CA THR A 258 -0.55 -2.46 0.37
C THR A 258 -1.67 -3.11 1.19
N GLY A 259 -2.89 -2.75 0.85
CA GLY A 259 -4.12 -3.40 1.31
C GLY A 259 -4.81 -4.14 0.15
N ALA A 260 -6.04 -4.55 0.37
CA ALA A 260 -6.87 -5.16 -0.69
C ALA A 260 -7.34 -4.12 -1.72
N THR A 261 -7.71 -2.91 -1.27
CA THR A 261 -8.24 -1.83 -2.11
C THR A 261 -7.52 -0.49 -1.92
N GLN A 262 -6.48 -0.47 -1.10
CA GLN A 262 -5.75 0.73 -0.71
C GLN A 262 -4.25 0.48 -0.75
N ALA A 263 -3.47 1.58 -0.77
CA ALA A 263 -2.02 1.51 -0.61
C ALA A 263 -1.46 2.80 -0.01
N LEU A 264 -0.34 2.69 0.69
CA LEU A 264 0.45 3.82 1.17
C LEU A 264 1.77 3.88 0.39
N VAL A 265 2.10 5.05 -0.13
CA VAL A 265 3.34 5.32 -0.87
C VAL A 265 4.01 6.55 -0.28
N ARG A 266 5.31 6.48 0.00
CA ARG A 266 6.07 7.60 0.58
C ARG A 266 7.02 8.22 -0.44
N ALA A 267 7.06 9.55 -0.46
CA ALA A 267 8.04 10.28 -1.25
C ALA A 267 8.42 11.62 -0.59
N THR A 268 9.56 12.15 -0.95
CA THR A 268 9.97 13.52 -0.62
C THR A 268 10.06 14.38 -1.88
N MET A 269 9.66 15.63 -1.76
CA MET A 269 9.47 16.53 -2.89
C MET A 269 9.89 17.95 -2.55
N LYS A 270 10.34 18.70 -3.56
CA LYS A 270 10.69 20.11 -3.42
C LYS A 270 10.23 20.91 -4.65
N GLY A 271 10.24 22.23 -4.55
CA GLY A 271 9.92 23.14 -5.64
C GLY A 271 9.26 24.41 -5.12
N SER A 272 9.25 25.44 -5.95
CA SER A 272 8.53 26.69 -5.70
C SER A 272 7.17 26.70 -6.40
N ASN A 273 6.21 27.44 -5.84
CA ASN A 273 4.87 27.59 -6.43
C ASN A 273 4.18 26.25 -6.72
N ILE A 274 4.34 25.29 -5.83
CA ILE A 274 3.75 23.96 -6.00
C ILE A 274 2.24 24.08 -5.95
N MET A 275 1.59 23.68 -7.04
CA MET A 275 0.14 23.60 -7.18
C MET A 275 -0.38 22.26 -6.65
N GLU A 276 0.30 21.17 -6.99
CA GLU A 276 -0.13 19.84 -6.66
C GLU A 276 1.07 18.92 -6.35
N ARG A 277 0.91 18.05 -5.37
CA ARG A 277 1.80 16.94 -5.11
C ARG A 277 0.96 15.70 -4.83
N GLY A 278 1.39 14.56 -5.35
CA GLY A 278 0.60 13.36 -5.27
C GLY A 278 1.33 12.12 -5.75
N VAL A 279 0.54 11.08 -5.95
CA VAL A 279 0.92 9.86 -6.66
C VAL A 279 -0.11 9.57 -7.73
N CYS A 280 0.35 9.09 -8.89
CA CYS A 280 -0.48 8.58 -9.97
C CYS A 280 -0.22 7.08 -10.15
N TRP A 281 -1.22 6.34 -10.63
CA TRP A 281 -1.12 4.91 -10.81
C TRP A 281 -1.90 4.40 -12.01
N SER A 282 -1.46 3.26 -12.54
CA SER A 282 -2.10 2.52 -13.62
C SER A 282 -1.75 1.03 -13.50
N THR A 283 -2.43 0.18 -14.22
CA THR A 283 -2.01 -1.21 -14.46
C THR A 283 -0.92 -1.31 -15.54
N GLU A 284 -0.67 -0.22 -16.24
CA GLU A 284 0.40 -0.10 -17.23
C GLU A 284 1.59 0.67 -16.65
N HIS A 285 2.78 0.40 -17.21
CA HIS A 285 4.02 1.08 -16.81
C HIS A 285 4.01 2.58 -17.09
N ASN A 286 4.78 3.32 -16.32
CA ASN A 286 4.99 4.75 -16.46
C ASN A 286 3.73 5.62 -16.33
N PRO A 287 2.90 5.42 -15.30
CA PRO A 287 1.72 6.24 -15.08
C PRO A 287 2.08 7.73 -15.00
N THR A 288 1.17 8.54 -15.44
CA THR A 288 1.31 9.99 -15.50
C THR A 288 0.19 10.68 -14.72
N VAL A 289 0.26 11.99 -14.55
CA VAL A 289 -0.82 12.78 -13.93
C VAL A 289 -2.12 12.76 -14.74
N LEU A 290 -2.14 12.18 -15.94
CA LEU A 290 -3.35 11.96 -16.74
C LEU A 290 -4.07 10.66 -16.37
N ASP A 291 -3.39 9.73 -15.71
CA ASP A 291 -3.96 8.50 -15.17
C ASP A 291 -4.68 8.75 -13.83
N GLU A 292 -5.12 7.70 -13.16
CA GLU A 292 -5.71 7.85 -11.83
C GLU A 292 -4.66 8.41 -10.85
N ARG A 293 -5.09 9.32 -9.96
CA ARG A 293 -4.17 9.98 -9.05
C ARG A 293 -4.84 10.45 -7.75
N THR A 294 -4.04 10.60 -6.71
CA THR A 294 -4.46 11.20 -5.45
C THR A 294 -3.46 12.24 -4.95
N THR A 295 -3.99 13.27 -4.31
CA THR A 295 -3.22 14.27 -3.56
C THR A 295 -3.44 14.13 -2.05
N LYS A 296 -4.14 13.09 -1.61
CA LYS A 296 -4.37 12.81 -0.20
C LYS A 296 -3.13 12.17 0.41
N TYR A 297 -2.65 12.74 1.51
CA TYR A 297 -1.46 12.26 2.23
C TYR A 297 -1.54 12.54 3.72
N PHE A 298 -0.82 11.74 4.48
CA PHE A 298 -0.46 12.02 5.86
C PHE A 298 0.88 12.77 5.89
N ASN A 299 0.93 13.87 6.62
CA ASN A 299 2.17 14.66 6.77
C ASN A 299 2.93 14.17 8.01
N LEU A 300 3.73 13.15 7.83
CA LEU A 300 4.52 12.52 8.89
C LEU A 300 5.96 12.35 8.44
N LYS A 301 6.87 13.22 8.90
CA LYS A 301 8.28 13.20 8.47
C LYS A 301 8.42 13.10 6.94
N GLY A 302 7.58 13.83 6.21
CA GLY A 302 7.42 13.76 4.76
C GLY A 302 5.99 13.37 4.35
N TYR A 303 5.80 12.99 3.10
CA TYR A 303 4.49 12.71 2.53
C TYR A 303 4.26 11.21 2.44
N ILE A 304 3.25 10.69 3.14
CA ILE A 304 2.71 9.34 2.96
C ILE A 304 1.40 9.50 2.19
N PHE A 305 1.42 9.22 0.90
CA PHE A 305 0.24 9.29 0.04
C PHE A 305 -0.65 8.08 0.28
N HIS A 306 -1.96 8.32 0.35
CA HIS A 306 -2.96 7.30 0.58
C HIS A 306 -3.80 7.10 -0.68
N ILE A 307 -3.57 5.99 -1.36
CA ILE A 307 -4.33 5.56 -2.53
C ILE A 307 -5.53 4.75 -2.04
N LYS A 308 -6.70 4.98 -2.63
CA LYS A 308 -7.94 4.25 -2.35
C LYS A 308 -8.64 3.87 -3.66
N GLY A 309 -9.48 2.84 -3.63
CA GLY A 309 -10.28 2.41 -4.78
C GLY A 309 -9.54 1.51 -5.77
N LEU A 310 -8.46 0.89 -5.34
CA LEU A 310 -7.76 -0.14 -6.11
C LEU A 310 -8.62 -1.42 -6.20
N GLN A 311 -8.37 -2.24 -7.23
CA GLN A 311 -8.96 -3.57 -7.32
C GLN A 311 -8.12 -4.56 -6.53
N PRO A 312 -8.73 -5.51 -5.81
CA PRO A 312 -8.01 -6.58 -5.13
C PRO A 312 -7.23 -7.48 -6.10
N ALA A 313 -6.19 -8.13 -5.59
CA ALA A 313 -5.36 -9.08 -6.33
C ALA A 313 -4.89 -8.54 -7.69
N THR A 314 -4.46 -7.28 -7.72
CA THR A 314 -4.14 -6.57 -8.97
C THR A 314 -2.77 -5.92 -8.86
N VAL A 315 -2.00 -6.03 -9.94
CA VAL A 315 -0.72 -5.35 -10.09
C VAL A 315 -0.95 -3.92 -10.58
N TYR A 316 -0.34 -2.96 -9.89
CA TYR A 316 -0.30 -1.56 -10.29
C TYR A 316 1.12 -1.04 -10.32
N TYR A 317 1.34 -0.03 -11.14
CA TYR A 317 2.53 0.80 -11.14
C TYR A 317 2.19 2.18 -10.60
N VAL A 318 2.99 2.70 -9.70
CA VAL A 318 2.74 3.96 -9.00
C VAL A 318 3.94 4.87 -9.15
N ARG A 319 3.70 6.15 -9.44
CA ARG A 319 4.76 7.17 -9.49
C ARG A 319 4.39 8.38 -8.66
N PRO A 320 5.22 8.78 -7.71
CA PRO A 320 5.10 10.09 -7.06
C PRO A 320 5.33 11.21 -8.07
N TYR A 321 4.61 12.31 -7.90
CA TYR A 321 4.80 13.49 -8.73
C TYR A 321 4.63 14.78 -7.95
N VAL A 322 5.22 15.85 -8.46
CA VAL A 322 5.03 17.22 -8.00
C VAL A 322 4.86 18.13 -9.19
N MET A 323 3.89 19.01 -9.14
CA MET A 323 3.52 19.92 -10.22
C MET A 323 3.45 21.37 -9.69
N ASN A 324 4.03 22.30 -10.43
CA ASN A 324 3.94 23.72 -10.10
C ASN A 324 2.71 24.40 -10.75
N ASN A 325 2.50 25.66 -10.48
CA ASN A 325 1.37 26.44 -11.00
C ASN A 325 1.46 26.78 -12.49
N THR A 326 2.52 26.41 -13.17
CA THR A 326 2.67 26.48 -14.65
C THR A 326 2.60 25.11 -15.31
N TYR A 327 2.08 24.11 -14.60
CA TYR A 327 1.91 22.74 -15.06
C TYR A 327 3.20 21.98 -15.39
N THR A 328 4.37 22.49 -14.98
CA THR A 328 5.60 21.69 -15.05
C THR A 328 5.53 20.58 -14.02
N VAL A 329 5.65 19.33 -14.46
CA VAL A 329 5.57 18.13 -13.64
C VAL A 329 6.93 17.46 -13.53
N ALA A 330 7.30 17.05 -12.34
CA ALA A 330 8.41 16.13 -12.10
C ALA A 330 7.89 14.87 -11.46
N TYR A 331 8.35 13.72 -11.98
CA TYR A 331 8.01 12.39 -11.48
C TYR A 331 9.19 11.80 -10.71
N GLY A 332 8.87 10.98 -9.73
CA GLY A 332 9.83 10.08 -9.07
C GLY A 332 9.92 8.74 -9.79
N ASP A 333 10.66 7.83 -9.15
CA ASP A 333 10.80 6.45 -9.63
C ASP A 333 9.45 5.73 -9.59
N GLU A 334 9.24 4.85 -10.55
CA GLU A 334 8.10 3.95 -10.56
C GLU A 334 8.26 2.87 -9.50
N VAL A 335 7.18 2.58 -8.81
CA VAL A 335 7.10 1.48 -7.83
C VAL A 335 5.97 0.55 -8.25
N LYS A 336 6.27 -0.73 -8.40
CA LYS A 336 5.27 -1.77 -8.61
C LYS A 336 4.60 -2.09 -7.27
N ILE A 337 3.30 -2.19 -7.24
CA ILE A 337 2.53 -2.64 -6.08
C ILE A 337 1.58 -3.77 -6.48
N VAL A 338 1.27 -4.66 -5.54
CA VAL A 338 0.25 -5.70 -5.70
C VAL A 338 -0.71 -5.61 -4.54
N THR A 339 -1.98 -5.42 -4.84
CA THR A 339 -3.01 -5.40 -3.81
C THR A 339 -3.30 -6.81 -3.29
N HIS A 340 -3.67 -6.90 -2.02
CA HIS A 340 -4.08 -8.15 -1.42
C HIS A 340 -5.36 -8.69 -2.08
N PRO A 341 -5.59 -10.01 -2.10
CA PRO A 341 -6.91 -10.57 -2.35
C PRO A 341 -7.92 -10.06 -1.34
N ASN A 342 -9.20 -10.12 -1.67
CA ASN A 342 -10.24 -9.82 -0.69
C ASN A 342 -10.08 -10.69 0.56
N GLY A 343 -10.09 -10.07 1.73
CA GLY A 343 -9.99 -10.78 2.98
C GLY A 343 -11.24 -11.62 3.27
N THR A 344 -11.06 -12.75 3.94
CA THR A 344 -12.11 -13.68 4.34
C THR A 344 -12.23 -13.86 5.85
N CYS A 345 -11.56 -12.99 6.62
CA CYS A 345 -11.67 -12.96 8.07
C CYS A 345 -13.07 -12.56 8.50
N THR A 346 -13.57 -13.17 9.57
CA THR A 346 -14.90 -12.90 10.14
C THR A 346 -14.80 -12.65 11.64
N GLY A 347 -15.83 -12.00 12.20
CA GLY A 347 -15.90 -11.74 13.63
C GLY A 347 -17.32 -11.88 14.17
N SER A 348 -17.43 -12.35 15.39
CA SER A 348 -18.69 -12.45 16.12
C SER A 348 -18.55 -11.89 17.53
N TRP A 349 -19.62 -11.28 18.03
CA TRP A 349 -19.75 -10.90 19.42
C TRP A 349 -20.81 -11.78 20.08
N ASN A 350 -20.43 -12.49 21.12
CA ASN A 350 -21.38 -13.22 21.95
C ASN A 350 -21.94 -12.26 22.99
N GLU A 351 -23.20 -11.87 22.82
CA GLU A 351 -23.89 -10.97 23.75
C GLU A 351 -23.70 -11.44 25.19
N GLY A 352 -23.18 -10.59 26.04
CA GLY A 352 -22.89 -10.96 27.45
C GLY A 352 -22.52 -9.78 28.30
N ALA A 353 -22.36 -8.60 27.72
CA ALA A 353 -22.17 -7.37 28.47
C ALA A 353 -23.46 -6.95 29.20
N PRO A 354 -23.34 -6.23 30.35
CA PRO A 354 -24.48 -5.93 31.20
C PRO A 354 -25.52 -5.01 30.58
N ASP A 355 -25.15 -4.25 29.56
CA ASP A 355 -26.06 -3.31 28.89
C ASP A 355 -25.92 -3.31 27.37
N ALA A 356 -26.93 -2.78 26.70
CA ALA A 356 -26.98 -2.75 25.22
C ALA A 356 -25.89 -1.86 24.61
N ALA A 357 -25.49 -0.79 25.27
CA ALA A 357 -24.46 0.11 24.77
C ALA A 357 -23.07 -0.54 24.80
N ALA A 358 -22.75 -1.31 25.86
CA ALA A 358 -21.52 -2.09 25.93
C ALA A 358 -21.50 -3.18 24.85
N ASN A 359 -22.61 -3.92 24.66
CA ASN A 359 -22.72 -4.91 23.57
C ASN A 359 -22.52 -4.27 22.20
N GLN A 360 -23.07 -3.07 21.97
CA GLN A 360 -22.92 -2.36 20.72
C GLN A 360 -21.45 -1.92 20.49
N ARG A 361 -20.80 -1.30 21.49
CA ARG A 361 -19.38 -0.90 21.39
C ARG A 361 -18.47 -2.08 21.05
N CYS A 362 -18.66 -3.21 21.76
CA CYS A 362 -17.86 -4.41 21.51
C CYS A 362 -18.09 -4.99 20.11
N ARG A 363 -19.34 -5.03 19.67
CA ARG A 363 -19.72 -5.49 18.32
C ARG A 363 -19.08 -4.61 17.26
N ASP A 364 -19.18 -3.29 17.41
CA ASP A 364 -18.62 -2.32 16.47
C ASP A 364 -17.09 -2.41 16.41
N ALA A 365 -16.43 -2.56 17.57
CA ALA A 365 -14.98 -2.72 17.63
C ALA A 365 -14.50 -3.99 16.95
N ILE A 366 -15.20 -5.11 17.10
CA ILE A 366 -14.89 -6.36 16.39
C ILE A 366 -15.10 -6.21 14.89
N GLN A 367 -16.23 -5.67 14.46
CA GLN A 367 -16.53 -5.48 13.03
C GLN A 367 -15.51 -4.56 12.34
N GLN A 368 -15.14 -3.45 12.98
CA GLN A 368 -14.11 -2.55 12.47
C GLN A 368 -12.74 -3.23 12.43
N THR A 369 -12.37 -4.00 13.45
CA THR A 369 -11.12 -4.78 13.46
C THR A 369 -11.07 -5.74 12.28
N ILE A 370 -12.12 -6.50 12.04
CA ILE A 370 -12.18 -7.43 10.90
C ILE A 370 -12.10 -6.69 9.56
N ALA A 371 -12.68 -5.50 9.46
CA ALA A 371 -12.54 -4.67 8.25
C ALA A 371 -11.06 -4.27 8.01
N TYR A 372 -10.34 -3.84 9.05
CA TYR A 372 -8.90 -3.56 8.94
C TYR A 372 -8.07 -4.79 8.61
N PHE A 373 -8.39 -5.95 9.20
CA PHE A 373 -7.73 -7.21 8.88
C PHE A 373 -7.93 -7.60 7.42
N ASN A 374 -9.15 -7.57 6.94
CA ASN A 374 -9.49 -7.91 5.55
C ASN A 374 -8.91 -6.93 4.54
N GLU A 375 -8.69 -5.68 4.93
CA GLU A 375 -8.08 -4.67 4.07
C GLU A 375 -6.56 -4.74 4.07
N TRP A 376 -5.92 -4.80 5.25
CA TRP A 376 -4.48 -4.51 5.39
C TRP A 376 -3.61 -5.71 5.75
N THR A 377 -4.20 -6.91 5.88
CA THR A 377 -3.44 -8.13 6.07
C THR A 377 -3.77 -9.16 5.00
N GLY A 378 -2.82 -10.03 4.67
CA GLY A 378 -3.07 -11.14 3.76
C GLY A 378 -3.71 -12.37 4.42
N ILE A 379 -4.16 -12.26 5.66
CA ILE A 379 -4.72 -13.39 6.42
C ILE A 379 -6.07 -13.78 5.84
N GLN A 380 -6.28 -15.09 5.70
CA GLN A 380 -7.52 -15.67 5.18
C GLN A 380 -8.12 -16.62 6.21
N GLY A 381 -9.44 -16.65 6.28
CA GLY A 381 -10.20 -17.63 7.07
C GLY A 381 -10.15 -17.48 8.59
N PHE A 382 -9.55 -16.42 9.12
CA PHE A 382 -9.52 -16.15 10.56
C PHE A 382 -10.90 -15.79 11.09
N HIS A 383 -11.25 -16.32 12.27
CA HIS A 383 -12.48 -15.95 12.96
C HIS A 383 -12.19 -15.44 14.38
N LEU A 384 -12.60 -14.19 14.63
CA LEU A 384 -12.52 -13.57 15.95
C LEU A 384 -13.83 -13.77 16.71
N SER A 385 -13.77 -14.51 17.81
CA SER A 385 -14.92 -14.75 18.69
C SER A 385 -14.81 -13.91 19.97
N GLY A 386 -15.52 -12.79 20.00
CA GLY A 386 -15.53 -11.88 21.15
C GLY A 386 -16.54 -12.26 22.21
N ASN A 387 -16.13 -12.16 23.47
CA ASN A 387 -16.91 -12.49 24.65
C ASN A 387 -16.78 -11.39 25.71
N TYR A 388 -17.79 -11.19 26.54
CA TYR A 388 -17.67 -10.30 27.68
C TYR A 388 -16.91 -10.98 28.83
N GLY A 389 -15.91 -10.30 29.39
CA GLY A 389 -15.10 -10.76 30.51
C GLY A 389 -15.30 -9.87 31.72
N ALA A 390 -16.26 -10.17 32.60
CA ALA A 390 -16.56 -9.33 33.76
C ALA A 390 -15.33 -9.08 34.66
N GLU A 391 -14.45 -10.07 34.77
CA GLU A 391 -13.22 -10.02 35.60
C GLU A 391 -11.96 -9.69 34.76
N THR A 392 -12.13 -9.40 33.48
CA THR A 392 -10.98 -9.05 32.60
C THR A 392 -10.69 -7.56 32.76
N PRO A 393 -9.48 -7.15 33.19
CA PRO A 393 -9.21 -5.73 33.47
C PRO A 393 -9.28 -4.84 32.22
N THR A 394 -8.77 -5.35 31.09
CA THR A 394 -8.74 -4.67 29.78
C THR A 394 -9.44 -5.54 28.73
N ALA A 395 -8.66 -6.34 28.04
CA ALA A 395 -9.09 -7.39 27.14
C ALA A 395 -8.00 -8.47 27.12
N ASP A 396 -8.29 -9.62 26.58
CA ASP A 396 -7.32 -10.65 26.25
C ASP A 396 -7.79 -11.47 25.04
N CYS A 397 -6.84 -12.03 24.30
CA CYS A 397 -7.15 -12.92 23.21
C CYS A 397 -6.22 -14.13 23.22
N LYS A 398 -6.79 -15.32 23.12
CA LYS A 398 -6.04 -16.55 22.94
C LYS A 398 -5.71 -16.75 21.46
N TYR A 399 -4.59 -17.41 21.23
CA TYR A 399 -4.27 -17.93 19.90
C TYR A 399 -5.49 -18.63 19.28
N ARG A 400 -5.77 -18.34 18.02
CA ARG A 400 -6.95 -18.73 17.25
C ARG A 400 -8.22 -17.92 17.53
N GLY A 401 -8.11 -16.73 18.15
CA GLY A 401 -9.14 -15.69 18.09
C GLY A 401 -10.28 -15.80 19.08
N TRP A 402 -10.13 -16.54 20.19
CA TRP A 402 -11.07 -16.44 21.30
C TRP A 402 -10.69 -15.27 22.20
N MET A 403 -11.52 -14.23 22.25
CA MET A 403 -11.24 -12.95 22.91
C MET A 403 -12.22 -12.68 24.04
N ARG A 404 -11.75 -12.02 25.11
CA ARG A 404 -12.59 -11.38 26.10
C ARG A 404 -12.33 -9.88 26.13
N ILE A 405 -13.41 -9.10 26.29
CA ILE A 405 -13.36 -7.65 26.44
C ILE A 405 -13.96 -7.29 27.80
N GLY A 406 -13.23 -6.54 28.61
CA GLY A 406 -13.57 -6.19 29.98
C GLY A 406 -14.65 -5.11 30.11
N PRO A 407 -15.02 -4.79 31.38
CA PRO A 407 -16.13 -3.88 31.65
C PRO A 407 -15.83 -2.40 31.40
N ASN A 408 -14.56 -2.01 31.28
CA ASN A 408 -14.20 -0.61 31.05
C ASN A 408 -14.59 -0.16 29.65
N PRO A 409 -15.50 0.83 29.49
CA PRO A 409 -15.92 1.32 28.18
C PRO A 409 -14.77 1.85 27.31
N GLY A 410 -13.69 2.37 27.91
CA GLY A 410 -12.50 2.83 27.20
C GLY A 410 -11.74 1.71 26.48
N ASN A 411 -11.85 0.48 26.96
CA ASN A 411 -11.24 -0.70 26.35
C ASN A 411 -12.19 -1.41 25.36
N GLN A 412 -13.46 -1.04 25.33
CA GLN A 412 -14.47 -1.54 24.37
C GLN A 412 -14.37 -0.74 23.06
N ALA A 413 -13.17 -0.70 22.48
CA ALA A 413 -12.81 0.15 21.36
C ALA A 413 -11.92 -0.59 20.36
N ILE A 414 -11.92 -0.13 19.12
CA ILE A 414 -11.17 -0.74 18.00
C ILE A 414 -9.68 -0.93 18.33
N GLY A 415 -9.02 0.06 18.95
CA GLY A 415 -7.59 -0.04 19.24
C GLY A 415 -7.25 -1.25 20.11
N THR A 416 -8.03 -1.46 21.19
CA THR A 416 -7.89 -2.62 22.07
C THR A 416 -8.13 -3.94 21.32
N VAL A 417 -9.20 -4.00 20.53
CA VAL A 417 -9.55 -5.23 19.78
C VAL A 417 -8.51 -5.54 18.71
N LEU A 418 -7.96 -4.54 18.01
CA LEU A 418 -6.85 -4.73 17.06
C LEU A 418 -5.61 -5.31 17.74
N HIS A 419 -5.21 -4.75 18.89
CA HIS A 419 -4.07 -5.26 19.67
C HIS A 419 -4.27 -6.72 20.07
N GLU A 420 -5.38 -7.00 20.72
CA GLU A 420 -5.68 -8.35 21.21
C GLU A 420 -5.82 -9.37 20.07
N THR A 421 -6.33 -8.93 18.91
CA THR A 421 -6.40 -9.80 17.73
C THR A 421 -5.01 -10.19 17.23
N GLY A 422 -4.00 -9.34 17.40
CA GLY A 422 -2.60 -9.69 17.17
C GLY A 422 -2.14 -10.93 17.96
N HIS A 423 -2.52 -11.02 19.24
CA HIS A 423 -2.30 -12.25 20.04
C HIS A 423 -3.05 -13.44 19.46
N GLY A 424 -4.30 -13.21 19.00
CA GLY A 424 -5.12 -14.22 18.35
C GLY A 424 -4.49 -14.84 17.11
N VAL A 425 -3.66 -14.08 16.41
CA VAL A 425 -2.95 -14.54 15.19
C VAL A 425 -1.47 -14.87 15.44
N GLY A 426 -1.01 -14.87 16.67
CA GLY A 426 0.29 -15.48 17.02
C GLY A 426 1.27 -14.63 17.79
N VAL A 427 1.10 -13.31 17.86
CA VAL A 427 2.00 -12.42 18.62
C VAL A 427 2.04 -12.83 20.08
N GLY A 428 3.20 -13.24 20.58
CA GLY A 428 3.39 -13.71 21.96
C GLY A 428 2.68 -15.02 22.30
N GLN A 429 1.99 -15.66 21.37
CA GLN A 429 1.20 -16.87 21.62
C GLN A 429 1.71 -18.08 20.81
N HIS A 430 2.23 -17.84 19.61
CA HIS A 430 2.75 -18.91 18.75
C HIS A 430 4.24 -19.16 19.05
N VAL A 431 4.67 -20.42 18.96
CA VAL A 431 6.07 -20.81 19.22
C VAL A 431 7.06 -20.02 18.36
N ARG A 432 6.70 -19.72 17.10
CA ARG A 432 7.52 -18.94 16.17
C ARG A 432 7.79 -17.50 16.63
N TRP A 433 6.96 -16.94 17.47
CA TRP A 433 7.24 -15.64 18.08
C TRP A 433 8.58 -15.63 18.79
N ASN A 434 8.87 -16.68 19.58
CA ASN A 434 10.14 -16.82 20.28
C ASN A 434 11.31 -17.15 19.35
N ASP A 435 11.06 -17.95 18.28
CA ASP A 435 12.10 -18.30 17.31
C ASP A 435 12.54 -17.09 16.48
N CYS A 436 11.64 -16.14 16.23
CA CYS A 436 11.86 -14.96 15.41
C CYS A 436 12.23 -13.71 16.21
N THR A 437 12.25 -13.80 17.53
CA THR A 437 12.58 -12.68 18.41
C THR A 437 13.94 -12.97 19.08
N ASP A 438 14.91 -12.06 18.93
CA ASP A 438 16.17 -12.16 19.67
C ASP A 438 15.92 -11.83 21.15
N THR A 439 15.66 -12.85 21.95
CA THR A 439 15.38 -12.73 23.37
C THR A 439 16.64 -12.76 24.23
N ARG A 440 17.83 -12.51 23.65
CA ARG A 440 19.07 -12.57 24.41
C ARG A 440 18.99 -11.78 25.71
N ALA A 441 19.13 -12.49 26.81
CA ALA A 441 18.94 -12.06 28.18
C ALA A 441 19.87 -10.93 28.65
N ASP A 442 20.93 -10.66 27.95
CA ASP A 442 21.99 -9.71 28.31
C ASP A 442 21.57 -8.24 28.13
N GLN A 443 20.44 -7.97 27.51
CA GLN A 443 19.96 -6.61 27.25
C GLN A 443 18.67 -6.24 28.01
N GLY A 444 18.22 -7.11 28.81
CA GLY A 444 17.37 -6.80 29.98
C GLY A 444 15.94 -6.41 29.73
N LYS A 445 15.27 -6.65 28.62
CA LYS A 445 13.78 -6.60 28.57
C LYS A 445 13.13 -6.88 27.21
N TYR A 446 13.74 -6.57 26.07
CA TYR A 446 13.01 -6.62 24.79
C TYR A 446 13.89 -7.20 23.71
N GLY A 447 13.43 -8.27 23.07
CA GLY A 447 14.11 -8.88 21.94
C GLY A 447 13.80 -8.13 20.64
N LYS A 448 14.75 -8.17 19.71
CA LYS A 448 14.56 -7.66 18.34
C LYS A 448 13.80 -8.69 17.52
N TRP A 449 12.84 -8.25 16.74
CA TRP A 449 12.29 -9.06 15.68
C TRP A 449 13.35 -9.27 14.60
N LEU A 450 13.62 -10.52 14.26
CA LEU A 450 14.69 -10.89 13.33
C LEU A 450 14.24 -10.89 11.87
N GLY A 451 12.95 -10.93 11.59
CA GLY A 451 12.40 -10.87 10.25
C GLY A 451 12.61 -9.51 9.60
N ARG A 452 12.62 -9.48 8.27
CA ARG A 452 12.87 -8.27 7.50
C ARG A 452 11.62 -7.44 7.27
N GLU A 453 10.52 -8.08 6.87
CA GLU A 453 9.34 -7.35 6.36
C GLU A 453 8.69 -6.47 7.42
N ALA A 454 8.52 -6.95 8.64
CA ALA A 454 7.99 -6.13 9.71
C ALA A 454 8.90 -4.93 10.02
N ASN A 455 10.22 -5.11 9.93
CA ASN A 455 11.19 -4.02 10.11
C ASN A 455 11.15 -3.04 8.94
N ASP A 456 11.03 -3.50 7.70
CA ASP A 456 10.92 -2.64 6.52
C ASP A 456 9.62 -1.81 6.54
N VAL A 457 8.50 -2.40 6.98
CA VAL A 457 7.26 -1.66 7.26
C VAL A 457 7.51 -0.55 8.29
N LEU A 458 8.15 -0.88 9.40
CA LEU A 458 8.44 0.09 10.45
C LEU A 458 9.34 1.23 9.93
N HIS A 459 10.37 0.91 9.18
CA HIS A 459 11.25 1.90 8.55
C HIS A 459 10.50 2.81 7.57
N PHE A 460 9.60 2.25 6.76
CA PHE A 460 8.74 3.01 5.86
C PHE A 460 7.84 3.98 6.62
N LEU A 461 7.20 3.51 7.69
CA LEU A 461 6.25 4.30 8.47
C LEU A 461 6.95 5.39 9.28
N GLU A 462 8.13 5.12 9.84
CA GLU A 462 8.90 6.07 10.64
C GLU A 462 9.81 6.98 9.80
N ASN A 463 10.00 6.68 8.53
CA ASN A 463 10.97 7.34 7.64
C ASN A 463 12.39 7.33 8.24
N TYR A 464 12.80 6.20 8.73
CA TYR A 464 14.11 5.98 9.35
C TYR A 464 14.67 4.63 8.91
N TYR A 465 15.88 4.64 8.37
CA TYR A 465 16.53 3.46 7.77
C TYR A 465 17.85 3.10 8.46
N GLY A 466 18.04 3.55 9.69
CA GLY A 466 19.21 3.17 10.48
C GLY A 466 19.06 1.77 11.08
N ASP A 467 20.17 1.03 11.18
CA ASP A 467 20.22 -0.32 11.77
C ASP A 467 19.82 -0.39 13.25
N GLU A 468 19.47 0.74 13.85
CA GLU A 468 19.08 0.86 15.25
C GLU A 468 17.55 0.79 15.45
N VAL A 469 16.75 0.87 14.37
CA VAL A 469 15.29 0.81 14.44
C VAL A 469 14.80 -0.54 13.97
N PHE A 470 14.21 -1.27 14.88
CA PHE A 470 13.62 -2.57 14.60
C PHE A 470 12.37 -2.75 15.46
N PHE A 471 11.48 -3.59 14.97
CA PHE A 471 10.35 -4.05 15.74
C PHE A 471 10.86 -4.86 16.93
N THR A 472 10.34 -4.60 18.11
CA THR A 472 10.77 -5.25 19.33
C THR A 472 9.61 -5.97 20.02
N GLY A 473 9.91 -6.99 20.79
CA GLY A 473 8.93 -7.67 21.59
C GLY A 473 9.52 -8.34 22.82
N ASP A 474 8.68 -8.62 23.81
CA ASP A 474 8.97 -9.54 24.90
C ASP A 474 8.33 -10.91 24.63
N ALA A 475 8.21 -11.74 25.66
CA ALA A 475 7.60 -13.06 25.53
C ALA A 475 6.11 -13.03 25.15
N VAL A 476 5.44 -11.89 25.30
CA VAL A 476 3.98 -11.76 25.16
C VAL A 476 3.58 -10.69 24.15
N HIS A 477 4.28 -9.56 24.09
CA HIS A 477 3.89 -8.37 23.35
C HIS A 477 4.92 -7.97 22.30
N GLY A 478 4.45 -7.29 21.27
CA GLY A 478 5.28 -6.61 20.28
C GLY A 478 5.12 -5.09 20.34
N TRP A 479 6.21 -4.37 20.13
CA TRP A 479 6.24 -2.90 20.12
C TRP A 479 6.92 -2.37 18.85
N GLY A 480 6.45 -1.26 18.36
CA GLY A 480 6.95 -0.64 17.13
C GLY A 480 8.33 0.01 17.21
N THR A 481 9.05 -0.01 18.35
CA THR A 481 10.41 0.57 18.46
C THR A 481 11.21 -0.03 19.60
N SER A 482 12.55 -0.01 19.46
CA SER A 482 13.42 -0.39 20.58
C SER A 482 13.40 0.68 21.69
N SER A 483 13.35 0.23 22.92
CA SER A 483 13.42 1.11 24.12
C SER A 483 14.76 1.87 24.26
N ASN A 484 15.75 1.55 23.46
CA ASN A 484 17.11 2.11 23.54
C ASN A 484 17.42 3.18 22.47
N THR A 485 16.48 3.51 21.60
CA THR A 485 16.71 4.53 20.58
C THR A 485 16.18 5.88 21.03
N SER A 486 16.87 6.94 20.62
CA SER A 486 16.39 8.32 20.76
C SER A 486 15.07 8.61 20.02
N ILE A 487 14.46 7.62 19.38
CA ILE A 487 13.13 7.67 18.80
C ILE A 487 12.11 7.34 19.89
N THR A 488 12.13 8.14 20.93
CA THR A 488 11.16 8.07 22.06
C THR A 488 9.73 8.44 21.65
N ASN A 489 9.54 8.86 20.41
CA ASN A 489 8.25 9.24 19.83
C ASN A 489 8.01 8.48 18.53
N ALA A 490 8.08 7.14 18.57
CA ALA A 490 7.55 6.35 17.47
C ALA A 490 6.11 6.77 17.22
N THR A 491 5.86 7.25 16.04
CA THR A 491 4.56 7.76 15.67
C THR A 491 3.58 6.61 15.45
N ILE A 492 4.12 5.39 15.25
CA ILE A 492 3.36 4.18 15.02
C ILE A 492 3.94 3.10 15.91
N SER A 493 3.25 2.81 16.98
CA SER A 493 3.55 1.71 17.90
C SER A 493 2.37 0.76 17.93
N TYR A 494 2.65 -0.53 17.86
CA TYR A 494 1.62 -1.55 18.05
C TYR A 494 0.94 -1.43 19.43
N ASP A 495 1.70 -1.04 20.45
CA ASP A 495 1.20 -0.82 21.81
C ASP A 495 0.25 0.40 21.91
N TRP A 496 0.34 1.35 21.00
CA TRP A 496 -0.57 2.49 20.96
C TRP A 496 -2.00 2.11 20.57
N LEU A 497 -2.20 0.96 19.96
CA LEU A 497 -3.53 0.45 19.70
C LEU A 497 -4.32 0.28 20.99
N VAL A 498 -3.68 -0.14 22.10
CA VAL A 498 -4.32 -0.33 23.41
C VAL A 498 -4.56 0.98 24.15
N ASN A 499 -3.59 1.88 24.13
CA ASN A 499 -3.63 3.11 24.93
C ASN A 499 -4.44 4.25 24.29
N GLY A 500 -5.19 3.93 23.23
CA GLY A 500 -5.93 4.89 22.44
C GLY A 500 -4.99 5.62 21.48
N ALA A 501 -5.12 5.32 20.20
CA ALA A 501 -4.46 6.07 19.15
C ALA A 501 -4.69 7.56 19.41
N ASP A 502 -3.62 8.34 19.38
CA ASP A 502 -3.68 9.78 19.63
C ASP A 502 -4.58 10.41 18.57
N LYS A 503 -5.82 10.74 18.97
CA LYS A 503 -6.84 11.29 18.07
C LYS A 503 -6.38 12.53 17.32
N ASP A 504 -5.38 13.22 17.86
CA ASP A 504 -4.80 14.43 17.30
C ASP A 504 -3.65 14.14 16.33
N LYS A 505 -3.14 12.89 16.24
CA LYS A 505 -1.95 12.53 15.47
C LYS A 505 -2.14 11.35 14.52
N HIS A 506 -3.09 11.46 13.59
CA HIS A 506 -3.23 10.46 12.51
C HIS A 506 -3.69 9.07 12.96
N GLN A 507 -4.73 9.01 13.77
CA GLN A 507 -5.30 7.77 14.29
C GLN A 507 -5.52 6.68 13.19
N GLU A 508 -6.03 7.07 12.01
CA GLU A 508 -6.21 6.13 10.88
C GLU A 508 -4.87 5.52 10.46
N LEU A 509 -3.82 6.34 10.34
CA LEU A 509 -2.48 5.86 9.98
C LEU A 509 -1.89 4.90 11.02
N GLN A 510 -2.19 5.11 12.30
CA GLN A 510 -1.75 4.23 13.38
C GLN A 510 -2.41 2.85 13.28
N TYR A 511 -3.71 2.78 12.99
CA TYR A 511 -4.40 1.51 12.77
C TYR A 511 -3.87 0.80 11.51
N ILE A 512 -3.75 1.51 10.42
CA ILE A 512 -3.16 0.97 9.17
C ILE A 512 -1.75 0.45 9.43
N GLY A 513 -0.91 1.26 10.08
CA GLY A 513 0.48 0.91 10.38
C GLY A 513 0.61 -0.34 11.25
N GLY A 514 -0.23 -0.46 12.28
CA GLY A 514 -0.29 -1.66 13.12
C GLY A 514 -0.65 -2.92 12.32
N MET A 515 -1.59 -2.81 11.40
CA MET A 515 -1.97 -3.93 10.53
C MET A 515 -0.88 -4.27 9.50
N CYS A 516 -0.22 -3.27 8.94
CA CYS A 516 0.90 -3.50 8.02
C CYS A 516 2.10 -4.16 8.72
N ILE A 517 2.41 -3.78 9.96
CA ILE A 517 3.45 -4.45 10.77
C ILE A 517 3.04 -5.91 11.01
N LEU A 518 1.79 -6.14 11.40
CA LEU A 518 1.29 -7.49 11.63
C LEU A 518 1.37 -8.35 10.36
N HIS A 519 1.02 -7.76 9.21
CA HIS A 519 1.20 -8.41 7.92
C HIS A 519 2.68 -8.74 7.64
N GLY A 520 3.60 -7.81 7.93
CA GLY A 520 5.03 -8.06 7.82
C GLY A 520 5.52 -9.21 8.69
N LEU A 521 5.00 -9.33 9.93
CA LEU A 521 5.30 -10.46 10.81
C LEU A 521 4.88 -11.81 10.19
N PHE A 522 3.78 -11.84 9.43
CA PHE A 522 3.34 -13.07 8.76
C PHE A 522 4.23 -13.41 7.58
N ILE A 523 4.62 -12.43 6.77
CA ILE A 523 5.57 -12.65 5.67
C ILE A 523 6.89 -13.18 6.21
N ASP A 524 7.32 -12.69 7.35
CA ASP A 524 8.51 -13.14 8.06
C ASP A 524 8.38 -14.53 8.71
N GLY A 525 7.21 -15.15 8.64
CA GLY A 525 7.00 -16.51 9.11
C GLY A 525 6.21 -16.66 10.41
N LEU A 526 5.47 -15.66 10.81
CA LEU A 526 4.53 -15.73 11.94
C LEU A 526 3.10 -15.57 11.43
N PRO A 527 2.36 -16.61 11.43
CA PRO A 527 2.60 -18.04 11.61
C PRO A 527 3.01 -18.72 10.31
N PRO A 528 3.66 -19.84 10.40
CA PRO A 528 4.39 -20.37 9.26
C PRO A 528 3.68 -21.43 8.44
N THR A 529 2.52 -21.97 8.83
CA THR A 529 2.02 -23.20 8.23
C THR A 529 0.53 -23.18 7.93
N ALA A 530 0.14 -23.85 6.84
CA ALA A 530 -1.23 -24.09 6.48
C ALA A 530 -2.00 -24.97 7.47
N SER A 531 -1.32 -25.69 8.35
CA SER A 531 -1.96 -26.34 9.50
C SER A 531 -2.48 -25.34 10.51
N ASP A 532 -2.00 -24.10 10.46
CA ASP A 532 -2.55 -22.98 11.17
C ASP A 532 -3.72 -22.41 10.35
N TRP A 533 -4.87 -22.50 10.90
CA TRP A 533 -6.21 -22.30 10.36
C TRP A 533 -6.46 -21.08 9.45
N TYR A 534 -5.55 -20.16 9.32
CA TYR A 534 -5.68 -18.93 8.50
C TYR A 534 -4.76 -18.90 7.29
N ILE A 535 -3.88 -19.88 7.13
CA ILE A 535 -3.17 -20.13 5.89
C ILE A 535 -3.81 -21.39 5.32
N THR A 536 -4.60 -21.24 4.29
CA THR A 536 -5.14 -22.39 3.57
C THR A 536 -4.14 -22.85 2.52
N ASP A 537 -4.20 -24.10 2.14
CA ASP A 537 -3.30 -24.75 1.17
C ASP A 537 -3.15 -24.01 -0.16
N GLN A 538 -3.97 -23.02 -0.42
CA GLN A 538 -4.07 -22.31 -1.68
C GLN A 538 -3.90 -20.81 -1.56
N ASN A 539 -3.90 -20.28 -0.36
CA ASN A 539 -3.87 -18.85 -0.09
C ASN A 539 -2.57 -18.54 0.64
N GLY A 540 -1.49 -18.42 -0.08
CA GLY A 540 -0.27 -17.86 0.49
C GLY A 540 -0.57 -16.53 1.20
N ILE A 541 0.27 -16.15 2.13
CA ILE A 541 0.22 -14.80 2.67
C ILE A 541 0.55 -13.86 1.53
N ALA A 542 -0.29 -12.85 1.32
CA ALA A 542 -0.02 -11.82 0.34
C ALA A 542 1.31 -11.16 0.67
N GLY A 543 2.34 -11.52 -0.08
CA GLY A 543 3.66 -10.92 0.07
C GLY A 543 3.65 -9.49 -0.46
N TYR A 544 4.50 -8.65 0.09
CA TYR A 544 4.81 -7.38 -0.55
C TYR A 544 5.38 -7.60 -1.93
N THR A 545 5.22 -6.62 -2.78
CA THR A 545 5.72 -6.65 -4.13
C THR A 545 7.23 -6.73 -4.13
N TYR A 546 7.72 -7.89 -4.36
CA TYR A 546 9.05 -8.04 -4.89
C TYR A 546 9.04 -7.44 -6.29
N ASN A 547 9.96 -6.53 -6.54
CA ASN A 547 10.01 -5.76 -7.79
C ASN A 547 10.54 -6.62 -8.94
N PHE A 548 9.88 -7.75 -9.20
CA PHE A 548 10.20 -8.65 -10.31
C PHE A 548 9.30 -8.34 -11.50
N ASP A 549 9.90 -8.34 -12.68
CA ASP A 549 9.22 -8.11 -13.95
C ASP A 549 8.94 -9.46 -14.62
N ASP A 550 7.69 -9.76 -14.91
CA ASP A 550 7.24 -11.05 -15.45
C ASP A 550 7.88 -11.40 -16.80
N ASN A 551 8.39 -10.40 -17.53
CA ASN A 551 9.00 -10.59 -18.84
C ASN A 551 10.53 -10.66 -18.81
N LYS A 552 11.15 -10.52 -17.65
CA LYS A 552 12.60 -10.61 -17.50
C LYS A 552 13.05 -11.99 -17.09
N LYS A 553 14.28 -12.31 -17.49
CA LYS A 553 14.97 -13.50 -17.03
C LYS A 553 15.62 -13.22 -15.69
N TYR A 554 15.44 -14.14 -14.76
CA TYR A 554 16.06 -14.14 -13.45
C TYR A 554 16.90 -15.40 -13.26
N TYR A 555 17.88 -15.30 -12.37
CA TYR A 555 18.79 -16.36 -12.02
C TYR A 555 18.69 -16.62 -10.52
N LEU A 556 18.46 -17.86 -10.15
CA LEU A 556 18.28 -18.27 -8.77
C LEU A 556 19.61 -18.82 -8.24
N MET A 557 20.23 -18.06 -7.34
CA MET A 557 21.56 -18.39 -6.80
C MET A 557 21.43 -18.79 -5.35
N ASN A 558 21.91 -20.01 -5.02
CA ASN A 558 21.94 -20.43 -3.63
C ASN A 558 22.95 -19.62 -2.81
N LYS A 559 22.56 -19.24 -1.61
CA LYS A 559 23.32 -18.35 -0.74
C LYS A 559 24.48 -19.03 -0.01
N ASP A 560 24.57 -20.36 -0.02
CA ASP A 560 25.66 -21.11 0.59
C ASP A 560 26.97 -20.95 -0.20
N VAL A 561 27.58 -19.79 -0.04
CA VAL A 561 28.81 -19.39 -0.73
C VAL A 561 30.08 -19.79 0.01
N GLU A 562 30.00 -20.18 1.29
CA GLU A 562 31.17 -20.36 2.16
C GLU A 562 31.91 -21.67 1.92
N HIS A 563 31.35 -22.54 1.14
CA HIS A 563 31.93 -23.87 0.97
C HIS A 563 32.93 -24.00 -0.20
N GLY A 564 33.49 -22.90 -0.67
CA GLY A 564 34.70 -22.90 -1.50
C GLY A 564 34.54 -23.28 -2.98
N LEU A 565 33.33 -23.48 -3.46
CA LEU A 565 33.04 -23.87 -4.87
C LEU A 565 32.37 -22.79 -5.70
N GLY A 566 32.18 -21.59 -5.14
CA GLY A 566 31.40 -20.53 -5.78
C GLY A 566 29.89 -20.67 -5.56
N THR A 567 29.19 -19.66 -5.97
CA THR A 567 27.73 -19.58 -5.87
C THR A 567 27.04 -20.58 -6.78
N GLY A 568 26.11 -21.36 -6.22
CA GLY A 568 25.38 -22.37 -6.98
C GLY A 568 24.16 -21.79 -7.69
N LEU A 569 24.18 -21.72 -9.02
CA LEU A 569 23.01 -21.38 -9.84
C LEU A 569 22.10 -22.57 -10.04
N LEU A 570 20.79 -22.36 -9.83
CA LEU A 570 19.78 -23.33 -10.20
C LEU A 570 19.68 -23.44 -11.73
N TYR A 571 19.73 -24.66 -12.26
CA TYR A 571 19.58 -24.90 -13.70
C TYR A 571 18.87 -26.23 -13.99
N GLN A 572 18.24 -26.28 -15.14
CA GLN A 572 17.68 -27.54 -15.65
C GLN A 572 18.81 -28.35 -16.31
N ARG A 573 19.16 -29.49 -15.71
CA ARG A 573 20.26 -30.36 -16.15
C ARG A 573 19.84 -31.33 -17.26
N ALA A 574 18.63 -31.89 -17.15
CA ALA A 574 18.09 -32.87 -18.07
C ALA A 574 16.56 -32.70 -18.21
N LYS A 575 15.90 -33.65 -18.88
CA LYS A 575 14.46 -33.55 -19.24
C LYS A 575 13.53 -33.09 -18.14
N THR A 576 13.71 -33.54 -16.91
CA THR A 576 12.89 -33.15 -15.74
C THR A 576 13.76 -32.80 -14.56
N ASP A 577 15.05 -33.01 -14.66
CA ASP A 577 16.00 -32.92 -13.57
C ASP A 577 16.57 -31.50 -13.44
N ILE A 578 16.58 -30.99 -12.22
CA ILE A 578 17.19 -29.74 -11.84
C ILE A 578 18.35 -29.97 -10.90
N ALA A 579 19.32 -29.10 -10.98
CA ALA A 579 20.49 -29.12 -10.12
C ALA A 579 21.00 -27.70 -9.89
N TRP A 580 21.88 -27.52 -8.94
CA TRP A 580 22.71 -26.34 -8.90
C TRP A 580 24.08 -26.61 -9.52
N LYS A 581 24.67 -25.59 -10.10
CA LYS A 581 26.07 -25.61 -10.59
C LYS A 581 26.77 -24.34 -10.14
N PRO A 582 28.10 -24.38 -9.93
CA PRO A 582 28.87 -23.20 -9.61
C PRO A 582 28.72 -22.12 -10.69
N LEU A 583 28.60 -20.87 -10.28
CA LEU A 583 28.68 -19.73 -11.18
C LEU A 583 30.16 -19.49 -11.51
N LEU A 584 30.57 -19.96 -12.68
CA LEU A 584 31.94 -19.81 -13.13
C LEU A 584 32.17 -18.45 -13.79
N THR A 585 33.33 -17.88 -13.51
CA THR A 585 33.82 -16.67 -14.17
C THR A 585 33.91 -16.88 -15.68
N GLY A 586 33.23 -16.02 -16.47
CA GLY A 586 33.23 -16.08 -17.92
C GLY A 586 32.38 -17.20 -18.54
N ALA A 587 31.61 -17.94 -17.73
CA ALA A 587 30.62 -18.87 -18.26
C ALA A 587 29.55 -18.09 -19.01
N VAL A 588 29.25 -18.49 -20.23
CA VAL A 588 28.09 -18.01 -20.98
C VAL A 588 26.86 -18.51 -20.23
N LEU A 589 26.02 -17.58 -19.78
CA LEU A 589 24.78 -17.92 -19.12
C LEU A 589 23.86 -18.59 -20.15
N SER A 590 23.52 -19.86 -19.90
CA SER A 590 22.59 -20.56 -20.76
C SER A 590 21.16 -20.38 -20.26
N ASP A 591 20.20 -20.34 -21.18
CA ASP A 591 18.77 -20.27 -20.84
C ASP A 591 18.30 -21.41 -19.92
N SER A 592 19.09 -22.48 -19.79
CA SER A 592 18.81 -23.56 -18.84
C SER A 592 18.93 -23.13 -17.36
N ALA A 593 19.67 -22.04 -17.08
CA ALA A 593 19.80 -21.45 -15.74
C ALA A 593 18.92 -20.21 -15.55
N ALA A 594 18.24 -19.76 -16.60
CA ALA A 594 17.37 -18.60 -16.58
C ALA A 594 15.91 -19.00 -16.33
N TRP A 595 15.21 -18.21 -15.56
CA TRP A 595 13.82 -18.44 -15.16
C TRP A 595 13.00 -17.18 -15.35
N TYR A 596 11.79 -17.33 -15.90
CA TYR A 596 10.76 -16.31 -15.82
C TYR A 596 9.96 -16.51 -14.54
N MET A 597 9.65 -15.43 -13.85
CA MET A 597 8.85 -15.43 -12.63
C MET A 597 7.43 -14.97 -12.98
N GLU A 598 6.46 -15.86 -12.85
CA GLU A 598 5.06 -15.57 -13.07
C GLU A 598 4.38 -15.38 -11.70
N PHE A 599 3.84 -14.20 -11.45
CA PHE A 599 3.18 -13.88 -10.19
C PHE A 599 1.67 -14.12 -10.27
N ASP A 600 1.14 -14.79 -9.27
CA ASP A 600 -0.31 -14.99 -9.10
C ASP A 600 -0.82 -14.01 -8.01
N PRO A 601 -1.47 -12.91 -8.41
CA PRO A 601 -1.92 -11.90 -7.45
C PRO A 601 -3.08 -12.38 -6.57
N GLN A 602 -3.83 -13.40 -6.99
CA GLN A 602 -4.93 -13.96 -6.20
C GLN A 602 -4.44 -14.69 -4.94
N TYR A 603 -3.26 -15.31 -5.02
CA TYR A 603 -2.69 -16.09 -3.93
C TYR A 603 -1.36 -15.51 -3.43
N CYS A 604 -0.85 -14.47 -4.09
CA CYS A 604 0.47 -13.87 -3.83
C CYS A 604 1.62 -14.87 -3.85
N LEU A 605 1.56 -15.78 -4.80
CA LEU A 605 2.54 -16.85 -5.01
C LEU A 605 3.25 -16.67 -6.34
N TYR A 606 4.44 -17.25 -6.45
CA TYR A 606 5.25 -17.22 -7.66
C TYR A 606 5.38 -18.58 -8.28
N SER A 607 5.36 -18.65 -9.62
CA SER A 607 5.76 -19.81 -10.40
C SER A 607 7.00 -19.49 -11.21
N PHE A 608 7.89 -20.48 -11.38
CA PHE A 608 9.17 -20.31 -12.04
C PHE A 608 9.23 -21.16 -13.29
N LYS A 609 9.29 -20.50 -14.46
CA LYS A 609 9.30 -21.14 -15.77
C LYS A 609 10.70 -21.07 -16.38
N ASN A 610 11.29 -22.21 -16.65
CA ASN A 610 12.63 -22.28 -17.24
C ASN A 610 12.65 -21.69 -18.65
N ALA A 611 13.57 -20.78 -18.92
CA ALA A 611 13.63 -20.05 -20.19
C ALA A 611 14.00 -20.93 -21.40
N SER A 612 14.77 -22.00 -21.18
CA SER A 612 15.18 -22.92 -22.25
C SER A 612 14.09 -23.88 -22.69
N THR A 613 13.25 -24.34 -21.75
CA THR A 613 12.35 -25.47 -21.99
C THR A 613 10.87 -25.12 -21.84
N GLY A 614 10.57 -23.98 -21.23
CA GLY A 614 9.22 -23.56 -20.86
C GLY A 614 8.56 -24.43 -19.78
N LYS A 615 9.34 -25.26 -19.07
CA LYS A 615 8.84 -26.10 -17.98
C LYS A 615 8.86 -25.35 -16.68
N TYR A 616 7.93 -25.72 -15.79
CA TYR A 616 7.79 -25.09 -14.47
C TYR A 616 8.52 -25.87 -13.40
N LEU A 617 9.20 -25.15 -12.52
CA LEU A 617 9.72 -25.68 -11.28
C LEU A 617 8.57 -26.24 -10.46
N THR A 618 8.74 -27.47 -9.96
CA THR A 618 7.65 -28.22 -9.31
C THR A 618 8.20 -28.86 -8.05
N HIS A 619 7.50 -28.66 -6.94
CA HIS A 619 7.70 -29.47 -5.74
C HIS A 619 6.81 -30.72 -5.82
N SER A 620 7.26 -31.82 -5.27
CA SER A 620 6.49 -33.06 -5.25
C SER A 620 6.63 -33.72 -3.89
N SER A 621 5.72 -34.63 -3.54
CA SER A 621 5.75 -35.37 -2.26
C SER A 621 6.95 -36.33 -2.10
N SER A 622 7.84 -36.43 -3.08
CA SER A 622 8.87 -37.47 -3.16
C SER A 622 10.34 -37.02 -2.99
N GLY A 623 10.60 -35.91 -2.32
CA GLY A 623 11.94 -35.58 -1.84
C GLY A 623 12.85 -34.80 -2.80
N ASN A 624 12.79 -34.98 -4.11
CA ASN A 624 13.56 -34.19 -5.08
C ASN A 624 12.62 -33.27 -5.87
N MET A 625 13.07 -32.04 -6.08
CA MET A 625 12.38 -31.12 -6.97
C MET A 625 12.65 -31.42 -8.44
N GLU A 626 11.74 -31.10 -9.30
CA GLU A 626 11.82 -31.35 -10.74
C GLU A 626 11.21 -30.19 -11.56
N VAL A 627 11.26 -30.26 -12.88
CA VAL A 627 10.51 -29.40 -13.77
C VAL A 627 9.51 -30.19 -14.58
N LYS A 628 8.29 -29.66 -14.73
CA LYS A 628 7.18 -30.28 -15.47
C LYS A 628 6.68 -29.41 -16.61
N THR A 629 6.23 -30.06 -17.69
CA THR A 629 5.46 -29.39 -18.73
C THR A 629 4.00 -29.36 -18.31
N LEU A 630 3.44 -28.18 -18.17
CA LEU A 630 2.05 -27.99 -17.82
C LEU A 630 1.19 -27.90 -19.08
N LYS A 631 -0.03 -28.46 -19.03
CA LYS A 631 -1.06 -28.32 -20.06
C LYS A 631 -2.06 -27.20 -19.72
N THR A 632 -2.03 -26.75 -18.49
CA THR A 632 -2.88 -25.70 -17.91
C THR A 632 -2.01 -24.72 -17.14
N ASN A 633 -2.61 -23.72 -16.52
CA ASN A 633 -1.93 -22.81 -15.63
C ASN A 633 -1.31 -23.56 -14.43
N PRO A 634 -0.25 -23.01 -13.80
CA PRO A 634 0.37 -23.56 -12.62
C PRO A 634 -0.66 -23.89 -11.52
N THR A 635 -0.53 -25.07 -10.94
CA THR A 635 -1.28 -25.53 -9.77
C THR A 635 -0.47 -25.28 -8.49
N ASN A 636 -0.96 -25.73 -7.34
CA ASN A 636 -0.23 -25.56 -6.08
C ASN A 636 1.17 -26.19 -6.10
N ASP A 637 1.36 -27.29 -6.84
CA ASP A 637 2.66 -27.96 -6.93
C ASP A 637 3.75 -27.09 -7.62
N GLU A 638 3.36 -26.09 -8.39
CA GLU A 638 4.25 -25.18 -9.11
C GLU A 638 4.29 -23.78 -8.53
N LYS A 639 3.65 -23.54 -7.39
CA LYS A 639 3.58 -22.23 -6.74
C LYS A 639 4.39 -22.20 -5.45
N PHE A 640 5.10 -21.11 -5.24
CA PHE A 640 5.97 -20.89 -4.11
C PHE A 640 5.67 -19.56 -3.43
N GLN A 641 5.65 -19.57 -2.12
CA GLN A 641 5.76 -18.37 -1.34
C GLN A 641 7.23 -17.95 -1.27
N LEU A 642 7.53 -16.72 -1.61
CA LEU A 642 8.85 -16.14 -1.40
C LEU A 642 8.88 -15.44 -0.04
N MET A 643 9.59 -16.02 0.89
CA MET A 643 9.80 -15.44 2.21
C MET A 643 11.18 -14.77 2.23
N PRO A 644 11.30 -13.47 2.48
CA PRO A 644 12.60 -12.77 2.47
C PRO A 644 13.43 -13.21 3.66
N ASP A 645 14.72 -13.48 3.41
CA ASP A 645 15.65 -13.77 4.48
C ASP A 645 16.13 -12.47 5.19
N ARG A 646 16.79 -12.62 6.31
CA ARG A 646 17.17 -11.53 7.23
C ARG A 646 18.36 -10.71 6.77
N THR A 647 19.13 -11.18 5.80
CA THR A 647 20.42 -10.60 5.45
C THR A 647 20.37 -9.86 4.14
N ASP A 648 20.95 -8.66 4.13
CA ASP A 648 21.17 -7.89 2.92
C ASP A 648 22.33 -8.44 2.13
N VAL A 649 22.15 -8.51 0.82
CA VAL A 649 23.23 -8.74 -0.13
C VAL A 649 23.44 -7.43 -0.90
N THR A 650 24.64 -6.87 -0.82
CA THR A 650 24.99 -5.66 -1.57
C THR A 650 25.44 -6.03 -2.98
N ILE A 651 24.71 -5.56 -3.98
CA ILE A 651 25.02 -5.69 -5.39
C ILE A 651 25.39 -4.32 -5.95
N LYS A 652 26.38 -4.26 -6.81
CA LYS A 652 26.79 -3.03 -7.47
C LYS A 652 26.26 -3.01 -8.89
N ILE A 653 25.36 -2.08 -9.21
CA ILE A 653 24.82 -1.87 -10.54
C ILE A 653 25.18 -0.46 -10.97
N ASP A 654 25.77 -0.28 -12.16
CA ASP A 654 26.20 1.02 -12.70
C ASP A 654 27.06 1.84 -11.70
N GLY A 655 27.93 1.16 -10.96
CA GLY A 655 28.77 1.79 -9.95
C GLY A 655 28.07 2.17 -8.65
N LYS A 656 26.78 1.98 -8.53
CA LYS A 656 25.99 2.23 -7.33
C LYS A 656 25.78 0.94 -6.53
N ASN A 657 25.91 1.03 -5.21
CA ASN A 657 25.56 -0.08 -4.35
C ASN A 657 24.05 -0.20 -4.24
N ASN A 658 23.51 -1.33 -4.67
CA ASN A 658 22.11 -1.70 -4.47
C ASN A 658 22.06 -2.85 -3.46
N LYS A 659 21.06 -2.84 -2.63
CA LYS A 659 20.81 -3.93 -1.68
C LYS A 659 19.74 -4.84 -2.27
N THR A 660 19.99 -6.14 -2.25
CA THR A 660 19.02 -7.19 -2.48
C THR A 660 18.99 -8.14 -1.29
N HIS A 661 18.04 -9.04 -1.26
CA HIS A 661 17.96 -10.03 -0.18
C HIS A 661 17.97 -11.44 -0.74
N GLY A 662 18.22 -12.40 0.12
CA GLY A 662 17.89 -13.77 -0.14
C GLY A 662 16.42 -14.04 0.17
N TYR A 663 15.96 -15.18 -0.33
CA TYR A 663 14.61 -15.65 -0.14
C TYR A 663 14.61 -17.13 0.20
N TRP A 664 13.65 -17.55 1.02
CA TRP A 664 13.23 -18.93 1.13
C TRP A 664 12.08 -19.16 0.14
N PHE A 665 12.19 -20.21 -0.66
CA PHE A 665 11.11 -20.68 -1.51
C PHE A 665 10.33 -21.73 -0.73
N THR A 666 9.16 -21.36 -0.24
CA THR A 666 8.42 -22.17 0.73
C THR A 666 7.05 -22.57 0.22
N TRP A 667 6.54 -23.67 0.74
CA TRP A 667 5.19 -24.19 0.51
C TRP A 667 4.77 -25.08 1.67
N ASP A 668 3.48 -25.42 1.74
CA ASP A 668 2.99 -26.41 2.70
C ASP A 668 2.69 -27.74 1.99
N ASP A 669 3.33 -28.79 2.46
CA ASP A 669 3.06 -30.16 2.06
C ASP A 669 3.34 -31.07 3.26
N SER A 670 2.31 -31.42 4.00
CA SER A 670 2.42 -32.24 5.24
C SER A 670 3.37 -31.64 6.28
N GLY A 671 3.44 -30.30 6.30
CA GLY A 671 4.36 -29.47 7.08
C GLY A 671 5.11 -28.49 6.18
N PHE A 672 5.59 -27.43 6.77
CA PHE A 672 6.20 -26.32 6.05
C PHE A 672 7.55 -26.73 5.44
N LYS A 673 7.65 -26.67 4.13
CA LYS A 673 8.80 -27.10 3.34
C LYS A 673 9.51 -25.93 2.69
N SER A 674 10.79 -26.14 2.35
CA SER A 674 11.60 -25.18 1.61
C SER A 674 12.45 -25.86 0.55
N MET A 675 12.74 -25.14 -0.52
CA MET A 675 13.70 -25.54 -1.55
C MET A 675 15.13 -25.47 -1.02
N SER A 676 15.85 -26.57 -1.08
CA SER A 676 17.20 -26.70 -0.55
C SER A 676 18.17 -27.17 -1.61
N ALA A 677 19.36 -26.56 -1.62
CA ALA A 677 20.52 -27.10 -2.33
C ALA A 677 21.13 -28.24 -1.51
N ALA A 678 20.42 -29.35 -1.42
CA ALA A 678 20.77 -30.47 -0.57
C ALA A 678 22.20 -30.97 -0.78
N SER A 679 22.83 -31.32 0.32
CA SER A 679 24.09 -32.03 0.39
C SER A 679 25.22 -31.46 -0.47
N LEU A 680 25.68 -30.30 -0.11
CA LEU A 680 26.97 -29.77 -0.57
C LEU A 680 28.17 -30.64 -0.11
N SER A 681 27.92 -31.64 0.73
CA SER A 681 28.96 -32.54 1.25
C SER A 681 29.63 -33.43 0.19
N ASN A 682 28.99 -33.65 -0.98
CA ASN A 682 29.52 -34.44 -2.10
C ASN A 682 29.85 -33.61 -3.35
N ARG A 683 30.46 -32.49 -3.19
CA ARG A 683 30.67 -31.41 -4.17
C ARG A 683 31.57 -31.79 -5.34
N LYS A 684 30.96 -32.36 -6.37
CA LYS A 684 31.60 -32.58 -7.67
C LYS A 684 31.24 -31.52 -8.72
N GLY A 685 31.01 -30.26 -8.27
CA GLY A 685 30.68 -29.15 -9.18
C GLY A 685 29.20 -29.06 -9.59
N TYR A 686 28.34 -29.87 -9.03
CA TYR A 686 26.87 -29.76 -9.12
C TYR A 686 26.22 -30.56 -7.98
N GLY A 687 25.01 -30.19 -7.60
CA GLY A 687 24.23 -30.87 -6.56
C GLY A 687 22.76 -30.92 -6.90
N ASN A 688 22.06 -31.86 -6.32
CA ASN A 688 20.61 -31.99 -6.47
C ASN A 688 19.90 -30.88 -5.68
N ILE A 689 18.68 -30.60 -6.11
CA ILE A 689 17.75 -29.74 -5.38
C ILE A 689 16.73 -30.65 -4.70
N SER A 690 16.61 -30.49 -3.39
CA SER A 690 15.65 -31.24 -2.58
C SER A 690 14.65 -30.30 -1.94
N GLN A 691 13.60 -30.90 -1.42
CA GLN A 691 12.68 -30.27 -0.49
C GLN A 691 12.99 -30.73 0.92
N GLU A 692 13.12 -29.80 1.83
CA GLU A 692 13.43 -30.08 3.22
C GLU A 692 12.43 -29.39 4.13
N THR A 693 12.37 -29.80 5.39
CA THR A 693 11.64 -29.05 6.39
C THR A 693 12.24 -27.66 6.49
N PHE A 694 11.38 -26.65 6.46
CA PHE A 694 11.80 -25.25 6.54
C PHE A 694 12.58 -25.01 7.84
N ASP A 695 13.75 -24.42 7.70
CA ASP A 695 14.60 -24.01 8.81
C ASP A 695 14.76 -22.48 8.78
N PHE A 696 14.22 -21.81 9.78
CA PHE A 696 14.24 -20.36 9.92
C PHE A 696 15.59 -19.83 10.48
N SER A 697 16.60 -20.65 10.62
CA SER A 697 17.90 -20.22 11.13
C SER A 697 18.77 -19.57 10.05
N ASP A 698 19.57 -18.58 10.44
CA ASP A 698 20.57 -17.96 9.54
C ASP A 698 21.65 -18.96 9.10
N ASN A 699 21.77 -20.10 9.76
CA ASN A 699 22.69 -21.15 9.43
C ASN A 699 22.20 -22.08 8.30
N ALA A 700 20.92 -22.00 7.96
CA ALA A 700 20.32 -22.79 6.89
C ALA A 700 20.56 -22.19 5.50
N THR A 701 21.76 -21.74 5.21
CA THR A 701 22.15 -21.06 3.96
C THR A 701 21.84 -21.89 2.71
N VAL A 702 21.79 -23.20 2.82
CA VAL A 702 21.41 -24.12 1.74
C VAL A 702 19.95 -23.95 1.30
N GLN A 703 19.09 -23.42 2.15
CA GLN A 703 17.67 -23.13 1.85
C GLN A 703 17.45 -21.70 1.39
N GLN A 704 18.47 -20.86 1.40
CA GLN A 704 18.38 -19.44 1.06
C GLN A 704 18.86 -19.20 -0.36
N TRP A 705 18.07 -18.44 -1.13
CA TRP A 705 18.31 -18.17 -2.53
C TRP A 705 18.26 -16.67 -2.83
N ILE A 706 19.18 -16.21 -3.66
CA ILE A 706 19.19 -14.84 -4.17
C ILE A 706 18.62 -14.87 -5.58
N ILE A 707 17.71 -13.95 -5.88
CA ILE A 707 17.08 -13.79 -7.19
C ILE A 707 17.75 -12.60 -7.87
N LEU A 708 18.42 -12.82 -8.98
CA LEU A 708 19.22 -11.83 -9.70
C LEU A 708 18.70 -11.68 -11.13
N SER A 709 18.52 -10.45 -11.59
CA SER A 709 18.39 -10.13 -13.00
C SER A 709 19.71 -10.42 -13.75
N GLU A 710 19.68 -10.37 -15.08
CA GLU A 710 20.88 -10.59 -15.91
C GLU A 710 21.99 -9.57 -15.61
N ASP A 711 21.60 -8.30 -15.44
CA ASP A 711 22.54 -7.21 -15.14
C ASP A 711 23.15 -7.36 -13.73
N GLU A 712 22.32 -7.73 -12.75
CA GLU A 712 22.77 -7.98 -11.39
C GLU A 712 23.73 -9.18 -11.33
N LEU A 713 23.42 -10.25 -12.04
CA LEU A 713 24.27 -11.43 -12.10
C LEU A 713 25.62 -11.12 -12.76
N ALA A 714 25.66 -10.34 -13.84
CA ALA A 714 26.89 -9.92 -14.49
C ALA A 714 27.80 -9.14 -13.52
N THR A 715 27.21 -8.26 -12.72
CA THR A 715 27.93 -7.50 -11.68
C THR A 715 28.40 -8.41 -10.55
N TYR A 716 27.63 -9.38 -10.17
CA TYR A 716 27.99 -10.35 -9.15
C TYR A 716 29.15 -11.27 -9.61
N GLN A 717 29.15 -11.68 -10.87
CA GLN A 717 30.23 -12.41 -11.50
C GLN A 717 31.53 -11.62 -11.43
N GLN A 718 31.49 -10.34 -11.75
CA GLN A 718 32.66 -9.47 -11.68
C GLN A 718 33.23 -9.35 -10.26
N LYS A 719 32.37 -9.22 -9.26
CA LYS A 719 32.77 -9.15 -7.84
C LYS A 719 33.35 -10.48 -7.34
N ALA A 720 32.81 -11.61 -7.75
CA ALA A 720 33.35 -12.92 -7.43
C ALA A 720 34.76 -13.12 -8.03
N ILE A 721 35.01 -12.54 -9.21
CA ILE A 721 36.33 -12.48 -9.82
C ILE A 721 37.30 -11.66 -8.94
N GLU A 722 36.90 -10.46 -8.53
CA GLU A 722 37.72 -9.55 -7.73
C GLU A 722 38.04 -10.13 -6.35
N THR A 723 37.02 -10.70 -5.66
CA THR A 723 37.22 -11.30 -4.34
C THR A 723 38.01 -12.62 -4.40
N GLY A 724 37.83 -13.42 -5.44
CA GLY A 724 38.60 -14.62 -5.67
C GLY A 724 40.11 -14.34 -5.93
N ILE A 725 40.42 -13.15 -6.43
CA ILE A 725 41.79 -12.67 -6.60
C ILE A 725 42.40 -12.19 -5.27
N THR A 726 41.59 -11.60 -4.38
CA THR A 726 42.03 -11.02 -3.11
C THR A 726 42.11 -12.04 -1.96
N ASN A 727 41.37 -13.15 -2.01
CA ASN A 727 41.36 -14.15 -0.94
C ASN A 727 42.32 -15.33 -1.13
N ILE A 728 43.14 -15.34 -2.15
CA ILE A 728 44.32 -16.20 -2.16
C ILE A 728 45.35 -15.53 -1.26
N HIS A 729 45.28 -15.82 0.03
CA HIS A 729 46.43 -15.58 0.90
C HIS A 729 47.61 -16.41 0.37
N VAL A 730 48.39 -15.80 -0.48
CA VAL A 730 49.77 -16.22 -0.69
C VAL A 730 50.44 -15.89 0.63
N ASN A 731 50.65 -16.88 1.48
CA ASN A 731 51.65 -16.79 2.52
C ASN A 731 52.94 -16.52 1.76
N ASP A 732 53.37 -15.28 1.79
CA ASP A 732 54.63 -14.80 1.22
C ASP A 732 55.79 -15.40 2.01
N LYS A 733 56.04 -16.68 1.75
CA LYS A 733 57.37 -17.25 2.03
C LYS A 733 58.15 -17.08 0.76
N THR A 734 59.07 -16.15 0.80
CA THR A 734 60.15 -15.96 -0.15
C THR A 734 60.62 -17.30 -0.72
N ILE A 735 60.28 -17.56 -1.98
CA ILE A 735 60.67 -18.77 -2.72
C ILE A 735 62.10 -18.52 -3.25
N GLY A 736 63.09 -19.02 -2.51
CA GLY A 736 64.38 -19.21 -3.01
C GLY A 736 64.59 -20.70 -3.39
N GLY A 737 64.33 -21.03 -4.66
CA GLY A 737 64.46 -22.36 -5.21
C GLY A 737 63.66 -22.52 -6.50
N GLU A 738 64.12 -23.26 -7.49
CA GLU A 738 63.48 -23.53 -8.74
C GLU A 738 62.11 -24.31 -8.48
N ASP A 739 61.06 -23.60 -8.42
CA ASP A 739 59.73 -24.16 -8.20
C ASP A 739 59.13 -24.61 -9.57
N THR A 740 59.02 -25.93 -9.77
CA THR A 740 58.52 -26.48 -11.04
C THR A 740 57.01 -26.70 -11.01
N VAL A 741 56.35 -26.50 -12.16
CA VAL A 741 54.91 -26.76 -12.31
C VAL A 741 54.67 -28.28 -12.24
N VAL A 742 53.86 -28.69 -11.28
CA VAL A 742 53.50 -30.11 -11.08
C VAL A 742 52.22 -30.47 -11.80
N SER A 743 51.24 -29.56 -11.81
CA SER A 743 49.98 -29.78 -12.49
C SER A 743 49.28 -28.47 -12.83
N ILE A 744 48.49 -28.47 -13.89
CA ILE A 744 47.71 -27.35 -14.38
C ILE A 744 46.26 -27.79 -14.41
N TYR A 745 45.39 -26.92 -14.02
CA TYR A 745 43.95 -27.15 -14.01
C TYR A 745 43.22 -25.98 -14.65
N THR A 746 42.08 -26.26 -15.23
CA THR A 746 41.08 -25.19 -15.53
C THR A 746 40.63 -24.55 -14.21
N THR A 747 39.98 -23.40 -14.29
CA THR A 747 39.34 -22.79 -13.11
C THR A 747 38.25 -23.68 -12.48
N ASP A 748 37.79 -24.65 -13.22
CA ASP A 748 36.76 -25.63 -12.83
C ASP A 748 37.38 -26.90 -12.21
N GLY A 749 38.73 -26.92 -12.06
CA GLY A 749 39.44 -28.04 -11.44
C GLY A 749 39.72 -29.20 -12.39
N PHE A 750 39.50 -29.12 -13.68
CA PHE A 750 39.89 -30.15 -14.63
C PHE A 750 41.39 -30.10 -14.93
N PRO A 751 42.07 -31.24 -14.90
CA PRO A 751 43.50 -31.26 -15.20
C PRO A 751 43.72 -30.92 -16.68
N LEU A 752 44.76 -30.12 -16.92
CA LEU A 752 45.23 -29.72 -18.23
C LEU A 752 46.66 -30.22 -18.44
N ASN A 753 46.99 -30.58 -19.68
CA ASN A 753 48.36 -30.97 -20.04
C ASN A 753 49.27 -29.76 -20.30
N SER A 754 48.68 -28.59 -20.53
CA SER A 754 49.34 -27.30 -20.69
C SER A 754 48.40 -26.16 -20.35
N THR A 755 48.94 -24.95 -20.13
CA THR A 755 48.11 -23.76 -19.96
C THR A 755 47.35 -23.45 -21.27
N GLN A 756 46.08 -23.04 -21.14
CA GLN A 756 45.23 -22.59 -22.25
C GLN A 756 44.94 -21.09 -22.10
N GLN A 757 44.44 -20.46 -23.17
CA GLN A 757 44.08 -19.06 -23.14
C GLN A 757 42.98 -18.83 -22.05
N GLY A 758 43.15 -17.79 -21.27
CA GLY A 758 42.31 -17.48 -20.13
C GLY A 758 42.96 -17.84 -18.79
N PHE A 759 42.13 -18.04 -17.76
CA PHE A 759 42.63 -18.35 -16.43
C PHE A 759 42.93 -19.85 -16.26
N ASN A 760 44.10 -20.13 -15.68
CA ASN A 760 44.54 -21.48 -15.30
C ASN A 760 44.95 -21.52 -13.84
N ILE A 761 44.72 -22.64 -13.17
CA ILE A 761 45.23 -22.92 -11.83
C ILE A 761 46.46 -23.77 -11.95
N VAL A 762 47.59 -23.28 -11.47
CA VAL A 762 48.88 -23.97 -11.58
C VAL A 762 49.36 -24.34 -10.17
N LYS A 763 49.63 -25.64 -9.97
CA LYS A 763 50.23 -26.17 -8.74
C LYS A 763 51.70 -26.40 -8.97
N TYR A 764 52.49 -25.95 -8.02
CA TYR A 764 53.98 -26.05 -8.04
C TYR A 764 54.50 -27.14 -7.09
N SER A 765 55.75 -27.54 -7.28
CA SER A 765 56.43 -28.57 -6.46
C SER A 765 56.52 -28.17 -4.98
N SER A 766 56.56 -26.90 -4.67
CA SER A 766 56.50 -26.38 -3.31
C SER A 766 55.16 -26.59 -2.61
N GLY A 767 54.12 -27.04 -3.35
CA GLY A 767 52.77 -27.09 -2.88
C GLY A 767 52.00 -25.77 -3.09
N ALA A 768 52.67 -24.73 -3.58
CA ALA A 768 52.00 -23.46 -3.92
C ALA A 768 51.01 -23.64 -5.09
N VAL A 769 49.88 -23.00 -5.02
CA VAL A 769 48.90 -22.96 -6.09
C VAL A 769 48.71 -21.52 -6.53
N LYS A 770 48.89 -21.27 -7.82
CA LYS A 770 48.71 -19.92 -8.39
C LYS A 770 47.68 -19.95 -9.49
N LYS A 771 46.84 -18.92 -9.55
CA LYS A 771 45.97 -18.64 -10.67
C LYS A 771 46.72 -17.74 -11.64
N ILE A 772 46.94 -18.18 -12.86
CA ILE A 772 47.61 -17.42 -13.90
C ILE A 772 46.64 -17.14 -15.05
N TYR A 773 46.80 -15.99 -15.67
CA TYR A 773 46.07 -15.62 -16.89
C TYR A 773 47.00 -15.71 -18.09
N VAL A 774 46.61 -16.52 -19.06
CA VAL A 774 47.31 -16.66 -20.34
C VAL A 774 46.55 -15.86 -21.39
N LYS A 775 47.22 -14.88 -21.99
CA LYS A 775 46.64 -13.99 -23.01
C LYS A 775 46.36 -14.71 -24.32
#